data_7c5fa287d7f6795d57b1aff939863e14
#
_entry.id   7c5fa287d7f6795d57b1aff939863e14
#
_cell.length_a   1.000
_cell.length_b   1.000
_cell.length_c   1.000
_cell.angle_alpha   90.00
_cell.angle_beta   90.00
_cell.angle_gamma   90.00
#
_symmetry.space_group_name_H-M   'P 1'
#
loop_
_entity.id
_entity.type
_entity.pdbx_description
1 polymer ?
#
loop_
_entity_poly.entity_id
_entity_poly.type
_entity_poly.pdbx_seq_one_letter_code
_entity_poly.pdbx_strand_id
1 'polypeptide(L)'
;VPSPQVPSTPQVSRRALLAGAAAVAAAPTLASGPSADRAAAHGRHPSYVWRNVEIVGGGFVPGIVFNRGERNLVYARTDIGGAYRRHERTRRWIPLLDSVGWDNWGHSGIVSLATDAVDPDRVYVAAGTYTNDWDPNNGAILRSRDRGTTWQAASLPFKLGGNMPARGIGERLAIDPNRNNILYLGVRGGHGLWRSTNFGASWSRVDSFPNPGTFVIDPNDPSGYNSDNLGVLWVVFDERTGSRRRPTQTIYVGVADKENILYRSTDAGRSFQRVPGQPTGYLPHKGVLDATTGYLFLATSDTSGPYDGSKGDVWRLDTATGAWTLVSPVPSTSPDDYFGYSGLTVDRQRPGTLMVATQISWWPDVIFFRSTDSGATWTRSWEIPSWPDRVNRYDIDISEAPWLTWNATPGLPEQVPKLGWMTESVEIDPFDSNRLLYGTGATIYGTRNLTDWDTGGTVHIAVTARGLEEVSVLDLISPPAGAHLLSAVRDVGGFVHTDFRLAGKMYDTPTISNTTSLDYAELRPSVIVRSGNSSPYLGVSTDGGATWTPAATQPAETSEGGTVAVSADGARLVWSPGGAAVHHSTDGGATWTASAGVPAGATVESDRVNPQRFYAYAGGVFYASTDGGASFAATGAAGLPSQGNVRFKALPGVEGDVWFAGGDEAGGVYGLWHSTDGGGSFARLSTVEEADTIGFGKPAPRRRYPTLFSSARIRGVRGIFRSDDAGRSWVRINDDRHQYAWTGAAITGDPRVYGRVYIATNGRGIVYGDPR
;
A
#
# COMPACT_ATOMS: atom_id res chain seq x y z
N VAL A 1 -12.13 -35.68 -7.59
CA VAL A 1 -11.29 -35.19 -6.50
C VAL A 1 -11.88 -33.81 -6.13
N PRO A 2 -12.30 -33.54 -4.89
CA PRO A 2 -12.83 -32.23 -4.54
C PRO A 2 -11.71 -31.21 -4.66
N SER A 3 -11.97 -30.08 -5.32
CA SER A 3 -11.09 -28.95 -5.40
C SER A 3 -10.67 -28.52 -3.98
N PRO A 4 -9.38 -28.24 -3.71
CA PRO A 4 -9.00 -27.68 -2.44
C PRO A 4 -9.67 -26.31 -2.33
N GLN A 5 -10.45 -26.13 -1.27
CA GLN A 5 -10.95 -24.82 -0.88
C GLN A 5 -9.74 -23.91 -0.66
N VAL A 6 -9.63 -22.89 -1.48
CA VAL A 6 -8.76 -21.75 -1.20
C VAL A 6 -9.12 -21.30 0.21
N PRO A 7 -8.17 -21.13 1.15
CA PRO A 7 -8.49 -20.51 2.42
C PRO A 7 -9.11 -19.16 2.08
N SER A 8 -10.38 -19.00 2.44
CA SER A 8 -11.02 -17.70 2.40
C SER A 8 -10.14 -16.77 3.22
N THR A 9 -9.54 -15.79 2.57
CA THR A 9 -8.96 -14.65 3.29
C THR A 9 -10.05 -14.18 4.25
N PRO A 10 -9.79 -14.12 5.55
CA PRO A 10 -10.77 -13.59 6.47
C PRO A 10 -11.10 -12.19 5.95
N GLN A 11 -12.37 -11.95 5.64
CA GLN A 11 -12.86 -10.60 5.50
C GLN A 11 -12.71 -9.95 6.85
N VAL A 12 -11.54 -9.35 7.09
CA VAL A 12 -11.33 -8.50 8.24
C VAL A 12 -12.35 -7.40 8.12
N SER A 13 -13.26 -7.36 9.06
CA SER A 13 -14.20 -6.27 9.23
C SER A 13 -13.40 -4.96 9.31
N ARG A 14 -13.33 -4.24 8.19
CA ARG A 14 -12.64 -2.95 8.06
C ARG A 14 -13.28 -1.82 8.87
N ARG A 15 -14.28 -2.14 9.70
CA ARG A 15 -14.97 -1.21 10.60
C ARG A 15 -14.08 -0.57 11.68
N ALA A 16 -12.94 -1.15 12.00
CA ALA A 16 -12.10 -0.66 13.08
C ALA A 16 -11.12 0.47 12.68
N LEU A 17 -11.00 0.81 11.40
CA LEU A 17 -10.03 1.81 10.95
C LEU A 17 -10.65 3.14 10.47
N LEU A 18 -11.97 3.24 10.39
CA LEU A 18 -12.62 4.35 9.69
C LEU A 18 -13.95 4.83 10.32
N ALA A 19 -14.12 4.67 11.60
CA ALA A 19 -15.22 5.33 12.30
C ALA A 19 -14.82 6.77 12.64
N GLY A 20 -15.03 7.69 11.70
CA GLY A 20 -14.83 9.11 11.97
C GLY A 20 -14.71 9.95 10.72
N ALA A 21 -15.80 10.25 10.05
CA ALA A 21 -16.03 11.49 9.33
C ALA A 21 -17.38 11.47 8.59
N ALA A 22 -18.38 12.05 9.14
CA ALA A 22 -19.51 12.58 8.40
C ALA A 22 -20.06 13.81 9.14
N ALA A 23 -19.72 14.99 8.71
CA ALA A 23 -20.52 16.18 8.93
C ALA A 23 -20.36 17.14 7.75
N VAL A 24 -21.45 17.34 7.05
CA VAL A 24 -21.63 18.34 5.98
C VAL A 24 -21.64 19.73 6.61
N ALA A 25 -20.79 20.63 6.13
CA ALA A 25 -20.97 22.08 6.35
C ALA A 25 -20.72 22.83 5.04
N ALA A 26 -21.68 23.70 4.73
CA ALA A 26 -21.78 24.52 3.54
C ALA A 26 -20.64 25.56 3.44
N ALA A 27 -20.15 25.74 2.23
CA ALA A 27 -19.17 26.76 1.89
C ALA A 27 -19.71 28.18 1.95
N PRO A 28 -18.89 29.18 2.32
CA PRO A 28 -18.95 30.49 1.72
C PRO A 28 -17.75 30.73 0.79
N THR A 29 -18.09 31.18 -0.40
CA THR A 29 -17.14 31.74 -1.36
C THR A 29 -16.42 32.96 -0.77
N LEU A 30 -15.10 32.93 -0.75
CA LEU A 30 -14.28 34.11 -0.51
C LEU A 30 -13.23 34.29 -1.61
N ALA A 31 -13.19 35.55 -2.04
CA ALA A 31 -12.38 36.05 -3.12
C ALA A 31 -10.87 35.99 -2.85
N SER A 32 -10.13 35.74 -3.92
CA SER A 32 -8.68 35.81 -3.97
C SER A 32 -8.16 37.24 -3.76
N GLY A 33 -7.43 37.46 -2.67
CA GLY A 33 -6.56 38.62 -2.47
C GLY A 33 -5.11 38.15 -2.29
N PRO A 34 -4.10 38.98 -2.60
CA PRO A 34 -2.71 38.56 -2.64
C PRO A 34 -2.18 38.27 -1.22
N SER A 35 -1.52 37.13 -1.10
CA SER A 35 -0.85 36.69 0.13
C SER A 35 0.32 37.62 0.46
N ALA A 36 0.16 38.40 1.52
CA ALA A 36 1.24 39.12 2.17
C ALA A 36 2.14 38.14 2.93
N ASP A 37 3.44 38.27 2.74
CA ASP A 37 4.50 37.60 3.47
C ASP A 37 4.25 37.56 4.98
N ARG A 38 3.95 36.41 5.56
CA ARG A 38 4.17 36.16 6.97
C ARG A 38 5.61 35.66 7.14
N ALA A 39 6.53 36.58 7.39
CA ALA A 39 7.82 36.27 7.98
C ALA A 39 7.60 35.68 9.38
N ALA A 40 7.43 34.36 9.45
CA ALA A 40 7.48 33.60 10.70
C ALA A 40 8.94 33.59 11.17
N ALA A 41 9.18 33.91 12.42
CA ALA A 41 10.47 33.84 13.09
C ALA A 41 11.09 32.45 12.89
N HIS A 42 12.09 32.36 12.03
CA HIS A 42 12.87 31.16 11.78
C HIS A 42 13.83 30.91 12.97
N GLY A 43 13.30 30.31 14.03
CA GLY A 43 14.16 29.50 14.87
C GLY A 43 14.70 28.36 13.97
N ARG A 44 16.03 28.11 13.97
CA ARG A 44 16.62 27.01 13.21
C ARG A 44 15.94 25.71 13.63
N HIS A 45 15.05 25.17 12.77
CA HIS A 45 14.51 23.83 12.98
C HIS A 45 15.69 22.85 12.95
N PRO A 46 15.77 21.88 13.86
CA PRO A 46 16.78 20.85 13.79
C PRO A 46 16.65 20.15 12.45
N SER A 47 17.72 20.15 11.66
CA SER A 47 17.69 19.49 10.36
C SER A 47 17.77 17.99 10.56
N TYR A 48 16.83 17.26 9.97
CA TYR A 48 16.78 15.79 9.98
C TYR A 48 17.13 15.23 8.60
N VAL A 49 17.71 14.04 8.60
CA VAL A 49 17.87 13.23 7.39
C VAL A 49 16.89 12.08 7.48
N TRP A 50 15.96 12.06 6.56
CA TRP A 50 14.91 11.04 6.48
C TRP A 50 15.29 9.93 5.51
N ARG A 51 14.99 8.68 5.87
CA ARG A 51 15.26 7.48 5.06
C ARG A 51 14.21 6.42 5.37
N ASN A 52 14.06 5.43 4.47
CA ASN A 52 13.31 4.22 4.77
C ASN A 52 14.18 3.18 5.48
N VAL A 53 13.53 2.38 6.31
CA VAL A 53 13.99 1.05 6.68
C VAL A 53 13.62 0.12 5.54
N GLU A 54 14.57 -0.54 4.92
CA GLU A 54 14.32 -1.34 3.71
C GLU A 54 13.63 -2.67 4.03
N ILE A 55 12.51 -2.92 3.34
CA ILE A 55 11.80 -4.21 3.24
C ILE A 55 11.94 -4.74 1.80
N VAL A 56 12.07 -3.84 0.83
CA VAL A 56 12.25 -4.10 -0.61
C VAL A 56 10.95 -4.62 -1.25
N GLY A 57 9.91 -3.81 -1.15
CA GLY A 57 8.55 -4.11 -1.59
C GLY A 57 7.58 -4.18 -0.43
N GLY A 58 6.88 -5.28 -0.31
CA GLY A 58 5.94 -5.60 0.77
C GLY A 58 4.48 -5.43 0.41
N GLY A 59 4.14 -4.94 -0.78
CA GLY A 59 2.76 -4.77 -1.23
C GLY A 59 2.61 -4.69 -2.74
N PHE A 60 1.42 -4.28 -3.20
CA PHE A 60 1.01 -4.39 -4.59
C PHE A 60 1.54 -3.26 -5.47
N VAL A 61 2.22 -3.65 -6.56
CA VAL A 61 2.70 -2.73 -7.60
C VAL A 61 1.87 -2.90 -8.88
N PRO A 62 0.71 -2.23 -8.98
CA PRO A 62 -0.23 -2.40 -10.09
C PRO A 62 0.20 -1.74 -11.41
N GLY A 63 1.24 -0.91 -11.42
CA GLY A 63 1.65 -0.23 -12.65
C GLY A 63 3.13 0.08 -12.73
N ILE A 64 3.74 -0.30 -13.86
CA ILE A 64 5.10 0.07 -14.26
C ILE A 64 4.99 0.73 -15.63
N VAL A 65 5.62 1.89 -15.82
CA VAL A 65 5.52 2.67 -17.05
C VAL A 65 6.91 3.11 -17.50
N PHE A 66 7.38 2.54 -18.61
CA PHE A 66 8.58 3.03 -19.29
C PHE A 66 8.28 4.29 -20.09
N ASN A 67 9.17 5.27 -20.05
CA ASN A 67 9.12 6.38 -20.99
C ASN A 67 9.48 5.90 -22.40
N ARG A 68 8.68 6.27 -23.39
CA ARG A 68 8.89 5.88 -24.79
C ARG A 68 9.80 6.83 -25.57
N GLY A 69 10.16 7.96 -24.99
CA GLY A 69 11.05 8.97 -25.58
C GLY A 69 12.47 8.96 -25.03
N GLU A 70 12.66 8.43 -23.82
CA GLU A 70 13.97 8.39 -23.15
C GLU A 70 14.29 7.00 -22.60
N ARG A 71 15.44 6.46 -23.01
CA ARG A 71 15.93 5.16 -22.55
C ARG A 71 16.21 5.18 -21.05
N ASN A 72 15.90 4.10 -20.34
CA ASN A 72 16.12 3.90 -18.90
C ASN A 72 15.27 4.79 -17.96
N LEU A 73 14.38 5.62 -18.49
CA LEU A 73 13.43 6.36 -17.66
C LEU A 73 12.20 5.49 -17.43
N VAL A 74 11.98 5.07 -16.19
CA VAL A 74 10.87 4.21 -15.80
C VAL A 74 10.29 4.64 -14.46
N TYR A 75 8.97 4.54 -14.35
CA TYR A 75 8.17 4.86 -13.18
C TYR A 75 7.39 3.63 -12.73
N ALA A 76 7.05 3.61 -11.42
CA ALA A 76 6.11 2.66 -10.86
C ALA A 76 5.08 3.39 -10.01
N ARG A 77 3.88 2.82 -9.91
CA ARG A 77 2.83 3.26 -9.01
C ARG A 77 2.40 2.12 -8.10
N THR A 78 2.00 2.46 -6.90
CA THR A 78 1.46 1.54 -5.91
C THR A 78 0.04 1.97 -5.53
N ASP A 79 -0.70 1.08 -4.90
CA ASP A 79 -2.09 1.35 -4.53
C ASP A 79 -2.24 2.23 -3.27
N ILE A 80 -1.24 2.26 -2.36
CA ILE A 80 -1.25 3.10 -1.15
C ILE A 80 0.07 3.83 -0.87
N GLY A 81 1.18 3.44 -1.51
CA GLY A 81 2.54 3.94 -1.21
C GLY A 81 3.04 5.03 -2.16
N GLY A 82 2.19 5.53 -3.07
CA GLY A 82 2.54 6.62 -3.98
C GLY A 82 3.14 6.17 -5.31
N ALA A 83 3.91 7.06 -5.91
CA ALA A 83 4.61 6.84 -7.18
C ALA A 83 6.13 6.90 -6.98
N TYR A 84 6.84 6.18 -7.84
CA TYR A 84 8.28 6.03 -7.78
C TYR A 84 8.90 6.23 -9.15
N ARG A 85 10.15 6.72 -9.18
CA ARG A 85 10.99 6.76 -10.36
C ARG A 85 12.26 5.95 -10.12
N ARG A 86 12.63 5.09 -11.05
CA ARG A 86 13.88 4.34 -10.95
C ARG A 86 15.08 5.22 -11.32
N HIS A 87 16.09 5.21 -10.46
CA HIS A 87 17.39 5.83 -10.71
C HIS A 87 18.33 4.79 -11.32
N GLU A 88 18.60 4.88 -12.62
CA GLU A 88 19.26 3.82 -13.37
C GLU A 88 20.67 3.46 -12.84
N ARG A 89 21.49 4.46 -12.51
CA ARG A 89 22.85 4.20 -12.02
C ARG A 89 22.90 3.43 -10.70
N THR A 90 22.00 3.73 -9.77
CA THR A 90 21.93 3.05 -8.46
C THR A 90 20.98 1.89 -8.45
N ARG A 91 20.17 1.73 -9.50
CA ARG A 91 19.08 0.74 -9.65
C ARG A 91 18.04 0.80 -8.51
N ARG A 92 17.93 1.94 -7.82
CA ARG A 92 16.98 2.18 -6.72
C ARG A 92 15.76 2.94 -7.22
N TRP A 93 14.63 2.65 -6.64
CA TRP A 93 13.42 3.45 -6.78
C TRP A 93 13.49 4.65 -5.83
N ILE A 94 13.10 5.80 -6.34
CA ILE A 94 13.04 7.07 -5.61
C ILE A 94 11.58 7.40 -5.41
N PRO A 95 11.07 7.54 -4.18
CA PRO A 95 9.71 7.97 -3.92
C PRO A 95 9.52 9.41 -4.40
N LEU A 96 8.35 9.69 -4.95
CA LEU A 96 8.04 10.97 -5.58
C LEU A 96 6.99 11.78 -4.82
N LEU A 97 6.26 11.16 -3.88
CA LEU A 97 5.10 11.75 -3.22
C LEU A 97 5.24 11.84 -1.69
N ASP A 98 6.46 11.82 -1.15
CA ASP A 98 6.69 11.99 0.29
C ASP A 98 6.22 13.35 0.84
N SER A 99 5.94 14.33 -0.04
CA SER A 99 5.36 15.64 0.29
C SER A 99 3.84 15.63 0.46
N VAL A 100 3.15 14.53 0.16
CA VAL A 100 1.72 14.38 0.46
C VAL A 100 1.54 14.46 1.97
N GLY A 101 0.70 15.38 2.42
CA GLY A 101 0.47 15.64 3.84
C GLY A 101 -0.73 14.87 4.41
N TRP A 102 -0.94 15.06 5.70
CA TRP A 102 -2.06 14.45 6.42
C TRP A 102 -3.42 14.85 5.85
N ASP A 103 -3.63 16.15 5.56
CA ASP A 103 -4.93 16.65 5.13
C ASP A 103 -5.36 16.14 3.74
N ASN A 104 -4.40 15.62 2.95
CA ASN A 104 -4.63 15.04 1.63
C ASN A 104 -4.01 13.65 1.48
N TRP A 105 -3.97 12.87 2.57
CA TRP A 105 -3.37 11.54 2.61
C TRP A 105 -3.88 10.59 1.52
N GLY A 106 -5.14 10.75 1.08
CA GLY A 106 -5.72 9.98 -0.02
C GLY A 106 -4.96 10.10 -1.35
N HIS A 107 -4.15 11.14 -1.52
CA HIS A 107 -3.29 11.28 -2.71
C HIS A 107 -2.07 10.34 -2.72
N SER A 108 -1.90 9.49 -1.71
CA SER A 108 -0.89 8.41 -1.73
C SER A 108 -1.33 7.18 -2.52
N GLY A 109 -2.62 6.98 -2.78
CA GLY A 109 -3.12 5.92 -3.65
C GLY A 109 -3.12 6.35 -5.12
N ILE A 110 -2.47 5.57 -5.99
CA ILE A 110 -2.28 5.97 -7.39
C ILE A 110 -3.02 5.04 -8.33
N VAL A 111 -4.06 5.58 -8.96
CA VAL A 111 -4.88 4.82 -9.91
C VAL A 111 -4.24 4.70 -11.28
N SER A 112 -3.45 5.70 -11.68
CA SER A 112 -2.78 5.69 -12.98
C SER A 112 -1.60 6.66 -13.04
N LEU A 113 -0.61 6.35 -13.89
CA LEU A 113 0.57 7.18 -14.14
C LEU A 113 0.82 7.28 -15.63
N ALA A 114 1.20 8.48 -16.12
CA ALA A 114 1.60 8.69 -17.49
C ALA A 114 2.88 9.53 -17.57
N THR A 115 3.81 9.14 -18.43
CA THR A 115 5.06 9.84 -18.70
C THR A 115 5.10 10.30 -20.17
N ASP A 116 5.59 11.51 -20.40
CA ASP A 116 5.53 12.18 -21.69
C ASP A 116 6.70 11.73 -22.58
N ALA A 117 6.41 11.15 -23.74
CA ALA A 117 7.42 10.71 -24.71
C ALA A 117 8.05 11.86 -25.50
N VAL A 118 7.42 13.05 -25.53
CA VAL A 118 7.91 14.24 -26.23
C VAL A 118 8.78 15.11 -25.32
N ASP A 119 8.40 15.21 -24.04
CA ASP A 119 9.11 15.95 -23.01
C ASP A 119 9.28 15.03 -21.77
N PRO A 120 10.36 14.22 -21.70
CA PRO A 120 10.56 13.22 -20.65
C PRO A 120 10.65 13.79 -19.22
N ASP A 121 10.80 15.10 -19.06
CA ASP A 121 10.75 15.75 -17.73
C ASP A 121 9.34 15.85 -17.19
N ARG A 122 8.31 15.62 -18.04
CA ARG A 122 6.90 15.62 -17.63
C ARG A 122 6.44 14.24 -17.20
N VAL A 123 5.81 14.20 -16.04
CA VAL A 123 5.10 13.04 -15.52
C VAL A 123 3.80 13.48 -14.85
N TYR A 124 2.78 12.65 -14.96
CA TYR A 124 1.44 12.89 -14.43
C TYR A 124 0.98 11.68 -13.62
N VAL A 125 0.32 11.95 -12.50
CA VAL A 125 -0.20 10.92 -11.60
C VAL A 125 -1.65 11.22 -11.30
N ALA A 126 -2.54 10.26 -11.49
CA ALA A 126 -3.93 10.33 -11.06
C ALA A 126 -4.00 9.77 -9.62
N ALA A 127 -4.12 10.65 -8.64
CA ALA A 127 -4.00 10.38 -7.23
C ALA A 127 -5.36 10.42 -6.51
N GLY A 128 -5.65 9.43 -5.67
CA GLY A 128 -6.85 9.27 -4.85
C GLY A 128 -7.02 7.80 -4.47
N THR A 129 -7.13 7.49 -3.18
CA THR A 129 -7.04 6.11 -2.67
C THR A 129 -8.38 5.37 -2.74
N TYR A 130 -9.46 5.95 -2.24
CA TYR A 130 -10.78 5.31 -2.19
C TYR A 130 -11.87 6.20 -2.84
N THR A 131 -12.92 5.55 -3.36
CA THR A 131 -14.09 6.25 -3.91
C THR A 131 -15.26 6.32 -2.93
N ASN A 132 -15.23 5.53 -1.87
CA ASN A 132 -16.21 5.55 -0.79
C ASN A 132 -15.84 6.58 0.30
N ASP A 133 -16.58 6.58 1.42
CA ASP A 133 -16.41 7.54 2.51
C ASP A 133 -15.15 7.31 3.37
N TRP A 134 -14.35 6.30 3.05
CA TRP A 134 -13.06 6.09 3.72
C TRP A 134 -12.03 7.17 3.40
N ASP A 135 -12.09 7.75 2.20
CA ASP A 135 -11.25 8.88 1.82
C ASP A 135 -12.09 10.16 1.81
N PRO A 136 -11.78 11.16 2.63
CA PRO A 136 -12.50 12.43 2.63
C PRO A 136 -12.18 13.30 1.41
N ASN A 137 -11.10 12.98 0.68
CA ASN A 137 -10.58 13.83 -0.38
C ASN A 137 -11.13 13.43 -1.75
N ASN A 138 -11.38 14.42 -2.60
CA ASN A 138 -11.49 14.17 -4.03
C ASN A 138 -10.13 13.87 -4.64
N GLY A 139 -10.15 13.21 -5.81
CA GLY A 139 -8.94 12.92 -6.56
C GLY A 139 -8.28 14.17 -7.16
N ALA A 140 -7.02 14.04 -7.52
CA ALA A 140 -6.27 15.08 -8.19
C ALA A 140 -5.38 14.50 -9.29
N ILE A 141 -5.11 15.30 -10.33
CA ILE A 141 -3.99 15.03 -11.23
C ILE A 141 -2.78 15.83 -10.71
N LEU A 142 -1.80 15.11 -10.23
CA LEU A 142 -0.51 15.68 -9.88
C LEU A 142 0.35 15.70 -11.14
N ARG A 143 0.89 16.85 -11.48
CA ARG A 143 1.71 17.08 -12.66
C ARG A 143 3.07 17.64 -12.31
N SER A 144 4.11 17.06 -12.85
CA SER A 144 5.50 17.47 -12.69
C SER A 144 6.13 17.86 -14.02
N ARG A 145 7.14 18.73 -13.98
CA ARG A 145 7.99 19.13 -15.11
C ARG A 145 9.47 18.86 -14.84
N ASP A 146 9.77 18.12 -13.80
CA ASP A 146 11.12 17.83 -13.30
C ASP A 146 11.23 16.38 -12.80
N ARG A 147 10.54 15.46 -13.54
CA ARG A 147 10.54 14.01 -13.29
C ARG A 147 10.04 13.63 -11.91
N GLY A 148 9.08 14.37 -11.36
CA GLY A 148 8.48 14.10 -10.06
C GLY A 148 9.23 14.69 -8.87
N THR A 149 10.16 15.61 -9.08
CA THR A 149 10.85 16.32 -7.97
C THR A 149 9.92 17.35 -7.32
N THR A 150 9.11 18.04 -8.13
CA THR A 150 8.07 18.97 -7.67
C THR A 150 6.74 18.73 -8.38
N TRP A 151 5.65 19.06 -7.71
CA TRP A 151 4.31 18.78 -8.19
C TRP A 151 3.38 19.98 -8.12
N GLN A 152 2.48 20.05 -9.10
CA GLN A 152 1.32 20.93 -9.12
C GLN A 152 0.06 20.08 -9.20
N ALA A 153 -0.89 20.30 -8.31
CA ALA A 153 -2.16 19.59 -8.29
C ALA A 153 -3.21 20.31 -9.15
N ALA A 154 -3.98 19.52 -9.91
CA ALA A 154 -5.24 19.93 -10.52
C ALA A 154 -6.34 19.07 -9.88
N SER A 155 -7.14 19.66 -9.01
CA SER A 155 -8.23 18.98 -8.31
C SER A 155 -9.31 18.51 -9.29
N LEU A 156 -9.88 17.35 -9.02
CA LEU A 156 -11.01 16.78 -9.76
C LEU A 156 -12.29 16.89 -8.92
N PRO A 157 -13.47 16.97 -9.55
CA PRO A 157 -14.73 17.07 -8.80
C PRO A 157 -15.27 15.72 -8.31
N PHE A 158 -14.46 14.65 -8.33
CA PHE A 158 -14.80 13.28 -7.94
C PHE A 158 -13.59 12.59 -7.31
N LYS A 159 -13.85 11.49 -6.62
CA LYS A 159 -12.84 10.62 -6.03
C LYS A 159 -12.20 9.71 -7.10
N LEU A 160 -10.99 9.23 -6.83
CA LEU A 160 -10.29 8.21 -7.62
C LEU A 160 -10.07 6.96 -6.75
N GLY A 161 -9.68 5.84 -7.35
CA GLY A 161 -9.70 4.54 -6.67
C GLY A 161 -8.37 3.80 -6.75
N GLY A 162 -7.28 4.41 -6.28
CA GLY A 162 -5.95 3.80 -6.27
C GLY A 162 -5.86 2.49 -5.48
N ASN A 163 -6.71 2.32 -4.45
CA ASN A 163 -6.83 1.08 -3.67
C ASN A 163 -8.26 0.49 -3.72
N MET A 164 -8.94 0.64 -4.84
CA MET A 164 -10.24 0.03 -5.10
C MET A 164 -10.08 -1.22 -5.99
N PRO A 165 -11.07 -2.10 -6.12
CA PRO A 165 -11.08 -3.16 -7.14
C PRO A 165 -10.78 -2.60 -8.54
N ALA A 166 -10.17 -3.40 -9.41
CA ALA A 166 -9.71 -2.98 -10.75
C ALA A 166 -8.57 -1.92 -10.74
N ARG A 167 -7.83 -1.76 -9.64
CA ARG A 167 -6.73 -0.80 -9.56
C ARG A 167 -5.49 -1.18 -10.39
N GLY A 168 -5.37 -2.44 -10.79
CA GLY A 168 -4.33 -2.92 -11.69
C GLY A 168 -4.69 -2.75 -13.17
N ILE A 169 -5.98 -2.56 -13.49
CA ILE A 169 -6.43 -2.33 -14.86
C ILE A 169 -6.01 -0.93 -15.31
N GLY A 170 -5.41 -0.81 -16.45
CA GLY A 170 -5.03 0.50 -16.99
C GLY A 170 -3.88 0.45 -17.99
N GLU A 171 -3.25 1.57 -18.28
CA GLU A 171 -3.34 2.85 -17.56
C GLU A 171 -4.57 3.67 -18.01
N ARG A 172 -5.25 4.28 -17.06
CA ARG A 172 -6.44 5.14 -17.29
C ARG A 172 -6.08 6.54 -17.76
N LEU A 173 -4.88 7.00 -17.43
CA LEU A 173 -4.33 8.30 -17.82
C LEU A 173 -3.39 8.12 -19.01
N ALA A 174 -3.65 8.84 -20.11
CA ALA A 174 -2.84 8.75 -21.31
C ALA A 174 -2.55 10.15 -21.89
N ILE A 175 -1.35 10.29 -22.48
CA ILE A 175 -0.88 11.52 -23.13
C ILE A 175 -0.88 11.29 -24.63
N ASP A 176 -1.39 12.23 -25.43
CA ASP A 176 -1.30 12.18 -26.88
C ASP A 176 0.18 12.26 -27.32
N PRO A 177 0.75 11.21 -27.91
CA PRO A 177 2.17 11.16 -28.27
C PRO A 177 2.54 12.14 -29.39
N ASN A 178 1.58 12.69 -30.12
CA ASN A 178 1.78 13.69 -31.17
C ASN A 178 1.53 15.13 -30.67
N ARG A 179 0.71 15.29 -29.63
CA ARG A 179 0.35 16.59 -29.03
C ARG A 179 0.27 16.46 -27.51
N ASN A 180 1.42 16.47 -26.87
CA ASN A 180 1.59 16.20 -25.43
C ASN A 180 0.89 17.17 -24.47
N ASN A 181 0.31 18.26 -24.96
CA ASN A 181 -0.59 19.11 -24.18
C ASN A 181 -2.02 18.51 -24.04
N ILE A 182 -2.33 17.44 -24.79
CA ILE A 182 -3.62 16.75 -24.75
C ILE A 182 -3.45 15.48 -23.94
N LEU A 183 -4.29 15.33 -22.89
CA LEU A 183 -4.36 14.15 -22.06
C LEU A 183 -5.80 13.68 -21.95
N TYR A 184 -5.98 12.36 -21.77
CA TYR A 184 -7.26 11.75 -21.44
C TYR A 184 -7.14 10.97 -20.13
N LEU A 185 -8.25 10.94 -19.38
CA LEU A 185 -8.41 10.18 -18.15
C LEU A 185 -9.71 9.39 -18.20
N GLY A 186 -9.60 8.07 -18.12
CA GLY A 186 -10.73 7.19 -17.86
C GLY A 186 -11.09 7.20 -16.38
N VAL A 187 -12.37 7.41 -16.06
CA VAL A 187 -12.81 7.55 -14.67
C VAL A 187 -13.89 6.52 -14.35
N ARG A 188 -13.89 6.06 -13.11
CA ARG A 188 -14.88 5.15 -12.53
C ARG A 188 -16.09 5.93 -11.97
N GLY A 189 -17.04 5.25 -11.32
CA GLY A 189 -18.21 5.88 -10.70
C GLY A 189 -19.18 6.53 -11.68
N GLY A 190 -19.19 6.11 -12.96
CA GLY A 190 -20.07 6.72 -13.97
C GLY A 190 -19.60 8.09 -14.50
N HIS A 191 -18.42 8.56 -14.08
CA HIS A 191 -17.88 9.86 -14.51
C HIS A 191 -17.37 9.85 -15.96
N GLY A 192 -17.14 8.68 -16.58
CA GLY A 192 -16.85 8.51 -17.98
C GLY A 192 -15.41 8.94 -18.37
N LEU A 193 -15.28 9.56 -19.56
CA LEU A 193 -14.00 9.98 -20.11
C LEU A 193 -13.78 11.49 -19.91
N TRP A 194 -12.58 11.87 -19.45
CA TRP A 194 -12.19 13.26 -19.25
C TRP A 194 -10.99 13.64 -20.11
N ARG A 195 -10.89 14.91 -20.47
CA ARG A 195 -9.84 15.44 -21.34
C ARG A 195 -9.25 16.72 -20.78
N SER A 196 -7.92 16.85 -20.91
CA SER A 196 -7.20 18.12 -20.77
C SER A 196 -6.58 18.52 -22.12
N THR A 197 -6.47 19.82 -22.40
CA THR A 197 -5.78 20.38 -23.58
C THR A 197 -4.65 21.34 -23.21
N ASN A 198 -4.30 21.40 -21.92
CA ASN A 198 -3.34 22.35 -21.36
C ASN A 198 -2.37 21.67 -20.37
N PHE A 199 -1.83 20.51 -20.76
CA PHE A 199 -0.88 19.75 -19.94
C PHE A 199 -1.43 19.36 -18.56
N GLY A 200 -2.69 18.95 -18.49
CA GLY A 200 -3.32 18.50 -17.27
C GLY A 200 -3.67 19.61 -16.25
N ALA A 201 -3.58 20.90 -16.63
CA ALA A 201 -3.86 22.01 -15.73
C ALA A 201 -5.34 22.18 -15.42
N SER A 202 -6.21 21.84 -16.35
CA SER A 202 -7.65 21.74 -16.16
C SER A 202 -8.23 20.60 -17.00
N TRP A 203 -9.37 20.12 -16.57
CA TRP A 203 -10.03 18.94 -17.11
C TRP A 203 -11.50 19.22 -17.39
N SER A 204 -12.02 18.65 -18.47
CA SER A 204 -13.44 18.67 -18.80
C SER A 204 -13.90 17.28 -19.22
N ARG A 205 -15.14 16.96 -18.93
CA ARG A 205 -15.78 15.73 -19.39
C ARG A 205 -15.87 15.73 -20.92
N VAL A 206 -15.71 14.56 -21.54
CA VAL A 206 -15.93 14.33 -22.96
C VAL A 206 -17.38 13.89 -23.15
N ASP A 207 -18.29 14.82 -23.31
CA ASP A 207 -19.74 14.54 -23.38
C ASP A 207 -20.14 13.70 -24.61
N SER A 208 -19.30 13.68 -25.64
CA SER A 208 -19.49 12.82 -26.83
C SER A 208 -19.10 11.36 -26.59
N PHE A 209 -18.51 11.01 -25.43
CA PHE A 209 -18.19 9.63 -25.10
C PHE A 209 -19.44 8.92 -24.55
N PRO A 210 -19.95 7.86 -25.23
CA PRO A 210 -21.31 7.38 -24.98
C PRO A 210 -21.45 6.41 -23.82
N ASN A 211 -20.36 5.79 -23.30
CA ASN A 211 -20.45 4.72 -22.32
C ASN A 211 -19.56 4.96 -21.09
N PRO A 212 -20.11 5.39 -19.94
CA PRO A 212 -19.33 5.59 -18.74
C PRO A 212 -19.01 4.28 -17.97
N GLY A 213 -19.32 3.11 -18.53
CA GLY A 213 -19.21 1.81 -17.89
C GLY A 213 -20.50 1.37 -17.20
N THR A 214 -20.70 0.06 -17.09
CA THR A 214 -21.89 -0.55 -16.50
C THR A 214 -21.56 -1.59 -15.44
N PHE A 215 -20.32 -2.06 -15.38
CA PHE A 215 -19.93 -3.16 -14.50
C PHE A 215 -19.72 -2.72 -13.05
N VAL A 216 -20.39 -3.40 -12.14
CA VAL A 216 -20.28 -3.29 -10.68
C VAL A 216 -20.08 -4.70 -10.12
N ILE A 217 -19.19 -4.88 -9.15
CA ILE A 217 -18.87 -6.20 -8.58
C ILE A 217 -20.02 -6.69 -7.71
N ASP A 218 -20.39 -5.89 -6.72
CA ASP A 218 -21.52 -6.16 -5.81
C ASP A 218 -22.29 -4.86 -5.56
N PRO A 219 -23.43 -4.65 -6.23
CA PRO A 219 -24.22 -3.42 -6.03
C PRO A 219 -24.83 -3.30 -4.62
N ASN A 220 -24.80 -4.36 -3.82
CA ASN A 220 -25.36 -4.38 -2.48
C ASN A 220 -24.30 -4.22 -1.38
N ASP A 221 -23.02 -4.04 -1.72
CA ASP A 221 -21.97 -3.82 -0.72
C ASP A 221 -22.17 -2.48 0.00
N PRO A 222 -22.57 -2.51 1.31
CA PRO A 222 -22.86 -1.30 2.06
C PRO A 222 -21.62 -0.47 2.37
N SER A 223 -20.43 -1.03 2.21
CA SER A 223 -19.16 -0.30 2.41
C SER A 223 -18.83 0.64 1.25
N GLY A 224 -19.46 0.46 0.09
CA GLY A 224 -19.16 1.18 -1.13
C GLY A 224 -17.87 0.71 -1.83
N TYR A 225 -17.19 -0.32 -1.31
CA TYR A 225 -15.92 -0.78 -1.87
C TYR A 225 -16.12 -1.61 -3.15
N ASN A 226 -17.12 -2.49 -3.18
CA ASN A 226 -17.45 -3.33 -4.34
C ASN A 226 -18.66 -2.81 -5.14
N SER A 227 -19.38 -1.81 -4.63
CA SER A 227 -20.58 -1.26 -5.28
C SER A 227 -20.29 -0.10 -6.24
N ASP A 228 -19.02 0.28 -6.40
CA ASP A 228 -18.64 1.34 -7.33
C ASP A 228 -18.53 0.81 -8.78
N ASN A 229 -19.05 1.60 -9.72
CA ASN A 229 -18.92 1.31 -11.15
C ASN A 229 -17.46 1.47 -11.60
N LEU A 230 -16.88 0.44 -12.19
CA LEU A 230 -15.48 0.42 -12.59
C LEU A 230 -15.14 1.42 -13.70
N GLY A 231 -16.10 1.83 -14.51
CA GLY A 231 -15.99 2.95 -15.43
C GLY A 231 -15.15 2.69 -16.68
N VAL A 232 -14.44 3.74 -17.12
CA VAL A 232 -13.49 3.70 -18.24
C VAL A 232 -12.14 3.23 -17.75
N LEU A 233 -11.62 2.16 -18.35
CA LEU A 233 -10.51 1.36 -17.83
C LEU A 233 -9.14 1.79 -18.37
N TRP A 234 -9.05 2.14 -19.64
CA TRP A 234 -7.80 2.56 -20.28
C TRP A 234 -8.03 3.36 -21.56
N VAL A 235 -7.00 4.11 -21.99
CA VAL A 235 -6.99 4.90 -23.22
C VAL A 235 -5.70 4.63 -23.98
N VAL A 236 -5.80 4.28 -25.27
CA VAL A 236 -4.67 4.00 -26.18
C VAL A 236 -4.75 4.86 -27.41
N PHE A 237 -3.68 5.57 -27.71
CA PHE A 237 -3.52 6.36 -28.92
C PHE A 237 -2.85 5.56 -30.04
N ASP A 238 -3.40 5.59 -31.24
CA ASP A 238 -2.70 5.14 -32.45
C ASP A 238 -1.79 6.26 -32.97
N GLU A 239 -0.56 6.29 -32.50
CA GLU A 239 0.43 7.32 -32.76
C GLU A 239 0.70 7.55 -34.25
N ARG A 240 0.42 6.55 -35.11
CA ARG A 240 0.59 6.62 -36.58
C ARG A 240 -0.40 7.59 -37.23
N THR A 241 -1.52 7.90 -36.60
CA THR A 241 -2.62 8.70 -37.12
C THR A 241 -2.52 10.19 -36.82
N GLY A 242 -1.39 10.61 -36.22
CA GLY A 242 -1.10 12.00 -35.88
C GLY A 242 0.27 12.47 -36.38
N SER A 243 0.67 13.66 -35.92
CA SER A 243 2.00 14.23 -36.15
C SER A 243 2.27 15.34 -35.14
N ARG A 244 3.51 15.85 -35.05
CA ARG A 244 3.85 16.99 -34.18
C ARG A 244 2.99 18.24 -34.37
N ARG A 245 2.30 18.38 -35.51
CA ARG A 245 1.40 19.50 -35.83
C ARG A 245 -0.08 19.14 -35.75
N ARG A 246 -0.40 17.84 -35.66
CA ARG A 246 -1.77 17.33 -35.68
C ARG A 246 -1.95 16.31 -34.59
N PRO A 247 -2.96 16.46 -33.70
CA PRO A 247 -3.23 15.48 -32.66
C PRO A 247 -3.52 14.10 -33.25
N THR A 248 -3.27 13.07 -32.47
CA THR A 248 -3.60 11.69 -32.83
C THR A 248 -5.09 11.59 -33.15
N GLN A 249 -5.43 11.07 -34.33
CA GLN A 249 -6.81 11.00 -34.79
C GLN A 249 -7.52 9.78 -34.24
N THR A 250 -6.83 8.63 -34.18
CA THR A 250 -7.41 7.38 -33.70
C THR A 250 -7.07 7.14 -32.25
N ILE A 251 -8.13 7.02 -31.44
CA ILE A 251 -8.04 6.78 -29.99
C ILE A 251 -8.93 5.58 -29.68
N TYR A 252 -8.40 4.59 -28.97
CA TYR A 252 -9.15 3.46 -28.45
C TYR A 252 -9.38 3.63 -26.95
N VAL A 253 -10.57 3.26 -26.48
CA VAL A 253 -10.98 3.40 -25.07
C VAL A 253 -11.64 2.11 -24.62
N GLY A 254 -11.04 1.46 -23.62
CA GLY A 254 -11.57 0.27 -22.96
C GLY A 254 -12.52 0.64 -21.83
N VAL A 255 -13.65 -0.06 -21.74
CA VAL A 255 -14.74 0.25 -20.80
C VAL A 255 -15.14 -0.99 -20.01
N ALA A 256 -15.44 -0.82 -18.74
CA ALA A 256 -16.01 -1.87 -17.89
C ALA A 256 -17.50 -2.10 -18.23
N ASP A 257 -17.72 -2.77 -19.34
CA ASP A 257 -19.02 -3.17 -19.86
C ASP A 257 -18.83 -4.46 -20.67
N LYS A 258 -19.38 -5.59 -20.22
CA LYS A 258 -19.14 -6.90 -20.85
C LYS A 258 -19.70 -7.04 -22.26
N GLU A 259 -20.62 -6.15 -22.65
CA GLU A 259 -21.23 -6.15 -23.99
C GLU A 259 -20.60 -5.12 -24.94
N ASN A 260 -20.04 -4.05 -24.38
CA ASN A 260 -19.51 -2.92 -25.13
C ASN A 260 -18.14 -2.50 -24.61
N ILE A 261 -17.16 -3.40 -24.75
CA ILE A 261 -15.84 -3.29 -24.11
C ILE A 261 -14.92 -2.24 -24.73
N LEU A 262 -15.14 -1.88 -26.01
CA LEU A 262 -14.19 -1.06 -26.77
C LEU A 262 -14.86 -0.01 -27.63
N TYR A 263 -14.39 1.21 -27.49
CA TYR A 263 -14.77 2.36 -28.32
C TYR A 263 -13.58 2.93 -29.08
N ARG A 264 -13.86 3.54 -30.25
CA ARG A 264 -12.85 4.18 -31.10
C ARG A 264 -13.30 5.56 -31.53
N SER A 265 -12.41 6.53 -31.44
CA SER A 265 -12.48 7.80 -32.18
C SER A 265 -11.57 7.72 -33.40
N THR A 266 -11.92 8.42 -34.48
CA THR A 266 -11.09 8.64 -35.67
C THR A 266 -10.95 10.12 -36.03
N ASP A 267 -11.37 10.99 -35.12
CA ASP A 267 -11.44 12.45 -35.30
C ASP A 267 -10.82 13.24 -34.12
N ALA A 268 -9.77 12.65 -33.49
CA ALA A 268 -9.07 13.21 -32.36
C ALA A 268 -9.97 13.40 -31.12
N GLY A 269 -10.90 12.48 -30.88
CA GLY A 269 -11.76 12.46 -29.71
C GLY A 269 -12.94 13.44 -29.74
N ARG A 270 -13.35 13.90 -30.94
CA ARG A 270 -14.58 14.67 -31.09
C ARG A 270 -15.82 13.79 -31.01
N SER A 271 -15.71 12.57 -31.52
CA SER A 271 -16.75 11.54 -31.42
C SER A 271 -16.13 10.19 -31.16
N PHE A 272 -16.93 9.30 -30.55
CA PHE A 272 -16.53 7.92 -30.25
C PHE A 272 -17.64 6.97 -30.69
N GLN A 273 -17.25 5.85 -31.28
CA GLN A 273 -18.16 4.81 -31.74
C GLN A 273 -17.72 3.45 -31.20
N ARG A 274 -18.67 2.59 -30.93
CA ARG A 274 -18.41 1.19 -30.60
C ARG A 274 -17.63 0.53 -31.75
N VAL A 275 -16.57 -0.23 -31.41
CA VAL A 275 -15.82 -0.97 -32.43
C VAL A 275 -16.67 -2.18 -32.87
N PRO A 276 -16.96 -2.31 -34.19
CA PRO A 276 -17.77 -3.42 -34.69
C PRO A 276 -17.12 -4.78 -34.43
N GLY A 277 -17.93 -5.81 -34.22
CA GLY A 277 -17.46 -7.20 -34.08
C GLY A 277 -16.63 -7.48 -32.84
N GLN A 278 -16.51 -6.54 -31.89
CA GLN A 278 -15.74 -6.72 -30.67
C GLN A 278 -16.25 -7.91 -29.85
N PRO A 279 -15.37 -8.61 -29.12
CA PRO A 279 -15.77 -9.68 -28.22
C PRO A 279 -16.66 -9.16 -27.08
N THR A 280 -17.43 -10.05 -26.50
CA THR A 280 -18.35 -9.79 -25.38
C THR A 280 -18.17 -10.81 -24.26
N GLY A 281 -18.77 -10.57 -23.11
CA GLY A 281 -18.78 -11.48 -21.96
C GLY A 281 -17.67 -11.23 -20.92
N TYR A 282 -16.61 -10.52 -21.29
CA TYR A 282 -15.45 -10.26 -20.42
C TYR A 282 -15.10 -8.78 -20.35
N LEU A 283 -14.38 -8.37 -19.30
CA LEU A 283 -13.86 -7.00 -19.15
C LEU A 283 -12.49 -6.89 -19.82
N PRO A 284 -12.20 -5.78 -20.53
CA PRO A 284 -10.91 -5.56 -21.17
C PRO A 284 -9.89 -5.02 -20.14
N HIS A 285 -9.13 -5.92 -19.52
CA HIS A 285 -8.15 -5.55 -18.51
C HIS A 285 -7.00 -4.70 -19.04
N LYS A 286 -6.48 -5.07 -20.19
CA LYS A 286 -5.38 -4.34 -20.83
C LYS A 286 -5.59 -4.24 -22.34
N GLY A 287 -5.28 -3.08 -22.90
CA GLY A 287 -5.22 -2.88 -24.35
C GLY A 287 -3.85 -2.34 -24.73
N VAL A 288 -3.15 -2.99 -25.65
CA VAL A 288 -1.81 -2.58 -26.11
C VAL A 288 -1.73 -2.62 -27.62
N LEU A 289 -1.32 -1.49 -28.22
CA LEU A 289 -1.15 -1.36 -29.66
C LEU A 289 0.31 -1.60 -30.07
N ASP A 290 0.54 -2.59 -30.90
CA ASP A 290 1.78 -2.71 -31.67
C ASP A 290 1.68 -1.78 -32.88
N ALA A 291 2.32 -0.63 -32.78
CA ALA A 291 2.26 0.38 -33.83
C ALA A 291 2.93 -0.07 -35.14
N THR A 292 3.82 -1.07 -35.11
CA THR A 292 4.50 -1.55 -36.33
C THR A 292 3.61 -2.52 -37.12
N THR A 293 3.00 -3.50 -36.42
CA THR A 293 2.11 -4.46 -37.09
C THR A 293 0.72 -3.89 -37.33
N GLY A 294 0.30 -2.89 -36.55
CA GLY A 294 -1.05 -2.34 -36.59
C GLY A 294 -2.07 -3.17 -35.83
N TYR A 295 -1.64 -4.06 -34.97
CA TYR A 295 -2.53 -4.89 -34.16
C TYR A 295 -2.74 -4.27 -32.77
N LEU A 296 -4.01 -4.15 -32.36
CA LEU A 296 -4.38 -3.87 -30.99
C LEU A 296 -4.69 -5.21 -30.29
N PHE A 297 -3.89 -5.54 -29.28
CA PHE A 297 -4.11 -6.72 -28.44
C PHE A 297 -4.91 -6.34 -27.20
N LEU A 298 -5.83 -7.23 -26.80
CA LEU A 298 -6.63 -7.11 -25.57
C LEU A 298 -6.44 -8.36 -24.71
N ALA A 299 -6.13 -8.16 -23.44
CA ALA A 299 -6.27 -9.18 -22.40
C ALA A 299 -7.60 -8.96 -21.69
N THR A 300 -8.38 -10.03 -21.47
CA THR A 300 -9.69 -9.93 -20.84
C THR A 300 -9.84 -10.89 -19.67
N SER A 301 -10.70 -10.53 -18.70
CA SER A 301 -11.11 -11.40 -17.60
C SER A 301 -12.59 -11.19 -17.28
N ASP A 302 -13.21 -12.15 -16.60
CA ASP A 302 -14.62 -12.14 -16.24
C ASP A 302 -14.96 -11.21 -15.06
N THR A 303 -13.95 -10.80 -14.28
CA THR A 303 -14.10 -9.92 -13.11
C THR A 303 -13.06 -8.81 -13.07
N SER A 304 -13.01 -8.06 -11.97
CA SER A 304 -12.20 -6.84 -11.83
C SER A 304 -10.73 -7.07 -11.48
N GLY A 305 -10.38 -8.20 -10.86
CA GLY A 305 -9.08 -8.32 -10.18
C GLY A 305 -8.87 -7.30 -9.03
N PRO A 306 -7.77 -7.35 -8.32
CA PRO A 306 -6.65 -8.30 -8.47
C PRO A 306 -6.88 -9.64 -7.76
N TYR A 307 -7.98 -9.82 -6.98
CA TYR A 307 -8.21 -10.98 -6.11
C TYR A 307 -9.12 -12.04 -6.73
N ASP A 308 -9.78 -11.71 -7.83
CA ASP A 308 -10.83 -12.50 -8.44
C ASP A 308 -10.61 -12.64 -9.97
N GLY A 309 -11.26 -13.63 -10.54
CA GLY A 309 -11.19 -13.99 -11.94
C GLY A 309 -11.27 -15.50 -12.11
N SER A 310 -11.74 -15.95 -13.26
CA SER A 310 -11.77 -17.38 -13.57
C SER A 310 -11.63 -17.67 -15.05
N LYS A 311 -12.08 -16.79 -15.91
CA LYS A 311 -12.14 -16.97 -17.35
C LYS A 311 -11.77 -15.70 -18.09
N GLY A 312 -11.19 -15.85 -19.28
CA GLY A 312 -10.90 -14.73 -20.15
C GLY A 312 -10.20 -15.14 -21.42
N ASP A 313 -9.96 -14.17 -22.29
CA ASP A 313 -9.35 -14.38 -23.59
C ASP A 313 -8.32 -13.32 -23.93
N VAL A 314 -7.44 -13.65 -24.87
CA VAL A 314 -6.57 -12.69 -25.56
C VAL A 314 -7.07 -12.51 -26.98
N TRP A 315 -7.36 -11.27 -27.34
CA TRP A 315 -7.86 -10.91 -28.65
C TRP A 315 -6.89 -10.01 -29.40
N ARG A 316 -6.90 -10.13 -30.71
CA ARG A 316 -6.16 -9.29 -31.64
C ARG A 316 -7.14 -8.61 -32.60
N LEU A 317 -7.13 -7.27 -32.64
CA LEU A 317 -7.83 -6.46 -33.63
C LEU A 317 -6.82 -5.96 -34.66
N ASP A 318 -7.04 -6.28 -35.95
CA ASP A 318 -6.38 -5.61 -37.03
C ASP A 318 -7.00 -4.20 -37.23
N THR A 319 -6.23 -3.17 -36.89
CA THR A 319 -6.75 -1.78 -36.91
C THR A 319 -7.03 -1.24 -38.33
N ALA A 320 -6.44 -1.85 -39.37
CA ALA A 320 -6.65 -1.45 -40.74
C ALA A 320 -7.92 -2.06 -41.32
N THR A 321 -8.19 -3.33 -41.07
CA THR A 321 -9.32 -4.08 -41.62
C THR A 321 -10.53 -4.12 -40.70
N GLY A 322 -10.32 -3.96 -39.37
CA GLY A 322 -11.34 -4.16 -38.34
C GLY A 322 -11.59 -5.62 -37.99
N ALA A 323 -10.79 -6.55 -38.49
CA ALA A 323 -10.94 -7.99 -38.22
C ALA A 323 -10.47 -8.35 -36.83
N TRP A 324 -11.28 -9.15 -36.11
CA TRP A 324 -10.96 -9.72 -34.83
C TRP A 324 -10.46 -11.16 -34.94
N THR A 325 -9.45 -11.52 -34.18
CA THR A 325 -8.91 -12.88 -34.10
C THR A 325 -8.75 -13.25 -32.61
N LEU A 326 -9.30 -14.40 -32.22
CA LEU A 326 -9.00 -15.00 -30.91
C LEU A 326 -7.58 -15.58 -30.97
N VAL A 327 -6.72 -15.13 -30.07
CA VAL A 327 -5.30 -15.52 -30.01
C VAL A 327 -4.91 -15.99 -28.59
N SER A 328 -5.85 -16.43 -27.78
CA SER A 328 -5.62 -16.89 -26.41
C SER A 328 -4.64 -18.06 -26.39
N PRO A 329 -3.62 -18.06 -25.49
CA PRO A 329 -2.81 -19.26 -25.23
C PRO A 329 -3.66 -20.43 -24.74
N VAL A 330 -4.64 -20.16 -23.88
CA VAL A 330 -5.68 -21.08 -23.43
C VAL A 330 -7.01 -20.32 -23.56
N PRO A 331 -7.88 -20.68 -24.52
CA PRO A 331 -9.14 -19.97 -24.74
C PRO A 331 -10.12 -20.21 -23.60
N SER A 332 -11.01 -19.26 -23.32
CA SER A 332 -12.01 -19.30 -22.28
C SER A 332 -12.99 -20.50 -22.37
N THR A 333 -13.08 -21.09 -23.56
CA THR A 333 -13.85 -22.32 -23.80
C THR A 333 -13.14 -23.60 -23.35
N SER A 334 -11.83 -23.53 -23.06
CA SER A 334 -11.08 -24.64 -22.52
C SER A 334 -11.42 -24.88 -21.05
N PRO A 335 -11.50 -26.14 -20.59
CA PRO A 335 -11.57 -26.45 -19.16
C PRO A 335 -10.29 -26.08 -18.41
N ASP A 336 -9.17 -25.89 -19.12
CA ASP A 336 -7.88 -25.52 -18.54
C ASP A 336 -7.75 -24.02 -18.28
N ASP A 337 -8.66 -23.18 -18.79
CA ASP A 337 -8.76 -21.78 -18.39
C ASP A 337 -9.57 -21.66 -17.09
N TYR A 338 -8.89 -21.36 -16.01
CA TYR A 338 -9.45 -21.08 -14.68
C TYR A 338 -8.95 -19.73 -14.13
N PHE A 339 -8.34 -18.90 -14.98
CA PHE A 339 -7.54 -17.76 -14.52
C PHE A 339 -7.83 -16.42 -15.21
N GLY A 340 -8.32 -16.39 -16.45
CA GLY A 340 -8.40 -15.16 -17.23
C GLY A 340 -7.04 -14.49 -17.48
N TYR A 341 -7.01 -13.31 -18.12
CA TYR A 341 -5.77 -12.62 -18.49
C TYR A 341 -5.78 -11.15 -18.07
N SER A 342 -4.61 -10.66 -17.57
CA SER A 342 -4.47 -9.29 -17.08
C SER A 342 -3.26 -8.56 -17.68
N GLY A 343 -2.04 -8.85 -17.20
CA GLY A 343 -0.83 -8.21 -17.67
C GLY A 343 -0.57 -8.51 -19.14
N LEU A 344 -0.36 -7.47 -19.97
CA LEU A 344 -0.13 -7.61 -21.42
C LEU A 344 0.86 -6.54 -21.88
N THR A 345 1.88 -6.96 -22.64
CA THR A 345 2.88 -6.06 -23.22
C THR A 345 3.29 -6.52 -24.61
N VAL A 346 3.79 -5.59 -25.43
CA VAL A 346 4.38 -5.86 -26.75
C VAL A 346 5.84 -5.42 -26.78
N ASP A 347 6.68 -6.16 -27.50
CA ASP A 347 8.08 -5.80 -27.73
C ASP A 347 8.20 -4.82 -28.91
N ARG A 348 8.43 -3.55 -28.62
CA ARG A 348 8.55 -2.51 -29.65
C ARG A 348 9.77 -2.66 -30.56
N GLN A 349 10.79 -3.45 -30.16
CA GLN A 349 11.99 -3.73 -30.94
C GLN A 349 11.80 -4.97 -31.85
N ARG A 350 10.83 -5.83 -31.52
CA ARG A 350 10.53 -7.07 -32.24
C ARG A 350 9.02 -7.14 -32.54
N PRO A 351 8.55 -6.49 -33.63
CA PRO A 351 7.13 -6.43 -33.97
C PRO A 351 6.48 -7.81 -34.01
N GLY A 352 5.27 -7.92 -33.47
CA GLY A 352 4.55 -9.19 -33.33
C GLY A 352 4.98 -10.04 -32.13
N THR A 353 5.96 -9.58 -31.34
CA THR A 353 6.32 -10.23 -30.08
C THR A 353 5.52 -9.63 -28.93
N LEU A 354 4.90 -10.48 -28.10
CA LEU A 354 4.08 -10.06 -26.97
C LEU A 354 4.17 -11.07 -25.82
N MET A 355 3.82 -10.60 -24.63
CA MET A 355 3.63 -11.43 -23.44
C MET A 355 2.31 -11.11 -22.76
N VAL A 356 1.70 -12.13 -22.16
CA VAL A 356 0.50 -12.00 -21.34
C VAL A 356 0.65 -12.81 -20.06
N ALA A 357 0.11 -12.29 -18.95
CA ALA A 357 0.04 -12.95 -17.66
C ALA A 357 -1.38 -13.41 -17.36
N THR A 358 -1.48 -14.54 -16.64
CA THR A 358 -2.77 -14.98 -16.06
C THR A 358 -3.22 -14.02 -14.97
N GLN A 359 -4.54 -13.83 -14.83
CA GLN A 359 -5.13 -12.95 -13.81
C GLN A 359 -5.02 -13.57 -12.41
N ILE A 360 -5.45 -14.79 -12.23
CA ILE A 360 -5.62 -15.40 -10.90
C ILE A 360 -5.00 -16.79 -10.74
N SER A 361 -4.07 -17.20 -11.59
CA SER A 361 -3.32 -18.44 -11.38
C SER A 361 -2.31 -18.28 -10.26
N TRP A 362 -2.77 -18.24 -8.99
CA TRP A 362 -1.89 -18.09 -7.82
C TRP A 362 -1.37 -19.40 -7.30
N TRP A 363 -2.09 -20.47 -7.61
CA TRP A 363 -1.65 -21.83 -7.34
C TRP A 363 -1.60 -22.65 -8.64
N PRO A 364 -0.51 -23.38 -8.90
CA PRO A 364 0.73 -23.36 -8.12
C PRO A 364 1.52 -22.04 -8.25
N ASP A 365 1.34 -21.26 -9.35
CA ASP A 365 2.01 -19.99 -9.60
C ASP A 365 1.41 -19.24 -10.81
N VAL A 366 1.69 -17.93 -10.96
CA VAL A 366 1.34 -17.19 -12.16
C VAL A 366 1.95 -17.82 -13.42
N ILE A 367 1.25 -17.74 -14.53
CA ILE A 367 1.76 -18.21 -15.82
C ILE A 367 1.98 -16.99 -16.72
N PHE A 368 3.20 -16.83 -17.21
CA PHE A 368 3.45 -15.96 -18.35
C PHE A 368 3.41 -16.80 -19.63
N PHE A 369 2.78 -16.23 -20.64
CA PHE A 369 2.82 -16.74 -22.01
C PHE A 369 3.55 -15.73 -22.88
N ARG A 370 4.39 -16.23 -23.80
CA ARG A 370 5.15 -15.45 -24.75
C ARG A 370 4.91 -15.95 -26.17
N SER A 371 4.63 -15.02 -27.09
CA SER A 371 4.47 -15.24 -28.51
C SER A 371 5.44 -14.36 -29.29
N THR A 372 5.95 -14.83 -30.42
CA THR A 372 6.81 -14.09 -31.35
C THR A 372 6.16 -13.93 -32.74
N ASP A 373 4.90 -14.32 -32.89
CA ASP A 373 4.15 -14.41 -34.15
C ASP A 373 2.74 -13.78 -34.04
N SER A 374 2.60 -12.70 -33.29
CA SER A 374 1.36 -11.96 -33.07
C SER A 374 0.25 -12.81 -32.43
N GLY A 375 0.61 -13.75 -31.55
CA GLY A 375 -0.32 -14.58 -30.82
C GLY A 375 -0.78 -15.84 -31.59
N ALA A 376 -0.17 -16.17 -32.71
CA ALA A 376 -0.52 -17.40 -33.43
C ALA A 376 -0.05 -18.66 -32.68
N THR A 377 1.12 -18.59 -32.05
CA THR A 377 1.63 -19.64 -31.17
C THR A 377 2.18 -19.06 -29.87
N TRP A 378 2.20 -19.91 -28.82
CA TRP A 378 2.61 -19.50 -27.50
C TRP A 378 3.51 -20.53 -26.81
N THR A 379 4.43 -20.04 -26.01
CA THR A 379 5.18 -20.81 -25.00
C THR A 379 4.87 -20.27 -23.62
N ARG A 380 4.92 -21.12 -22.59
CA ARG A 380 4.59 -20.73 -21.21
C ARG A 380 5.82 -20.77 -20.31
N SER A 381 5.77 -20.00 -19.21
CA SER A 381 6.89 -19.85 -18.28
C SER A 381 7.30 -21.15 -17.56
N TRP A 382 6.35 -22.03 -17.32
CA TRP A 382 6.59 -23.33 -16.69
C TRP A 382 5.54 -24.35 -17.14
N GLU A 383 5.88 -25.62 -17.01
CA GLU A 383 5.05 -26.75 -17.42
C GLU A 383 5.09 -27.84 -16.35
N ILE A 384 4.09 -28.73 -16.34
CA ILE A 384 4.06 -29.96 -15.55
C ILE A 384 3.98 -31.11 -16.51
N PRO A 385 5.14 -31.59 -17.03
CA PRO A 385 5.17 -32.70 -18.00
C PRO A 385 4.64 -34.01 -17.42
N SER A 386 4.85 -34.18 -16.11
CA SER A 386 4.39 -35.35 -15.33
C SER A 386 4.07 -34.85 -13.93
N TRP A 387 2.84 -35.11 -13.44
CA TRP A 387 2.44 -34.69 -12.10
C TRP A 387 3.26 -35.42 -11.00
N PRO A 388 3.81 -34.71 -9.99
CA PRO A 388 3.73 -33.24 -9.75
C PRO A 388 4.96 -32.46 -10.27
N ASP A 389 5.78 -33.04 -11.13
CA ASP A 389 7.08 -32.47 -11.55
C ASP A 389 6.89 -31.22 -12.41
N ARG A 390 7.42 -30.09 -11.92
CA ARG A 390 7.37 -28.80 -12.60
C ARG A 390 8.71 -28.47 -13.24
N VAL A 391 8.68 -28.04 -14.50
CA VAL A 391 9.84 -27.57 -15.25
C VAL A 391 9.66 -26.07 -15.55
N ASN A 392 10.62 -25.27 -15.10
CA ASN A 392 10.63 -23.82 -15.29
C ASN A 392 11.55 -23.44 -16.46
N ARG A 393 11.17 -22.39 -17.20
CA ARG A 393 12.03 -21.69 -18.17
C ARG A 393 12.80 -20.53 -17.53
N TYR A 394 12.81 -20.44 -16.22
CA TYR A 394 13.38 -19.34 -15.46
C TYR A 394 13.99 -19.83 -14.15
N ASP A 395 14.86 -19.02 -13.59
CA ASP A 395 15.24 -19.03 -12.18
C ASP A 395 14.95 -17.65 -11.53
N ILE A 396 14.91 -17.60 -10.19
CA ILE A 396 14.59 -16.37 -9.46
C ILE A 396 15.64 -16.13 -8.37
N ASP A 397 16.30 -14.96 -8.43
CA ASP A 397 17.15 -14.43 -7.37
C ASP A 397 16.36 -13.48 -6.47
N ILE A 398 16.19 -13.86 -5.21
CA ILE A 398 15.56 -13.06 -4.16
C ILE A 398 16.57 -12.56 -3.11
N SER A 399 17.85 -12.54 -3.41
CA SER A 399 18.90 -12.14 -2.44
C SER A 399 18.69 -10.75 -1.84
N GLU A 400 18.04 -9.81 -2.55
CA GLU A 400 17.66 -8.48 -2.05
C GLU A 400 16.43 -8.50 -1.10
N ALA A 401 15.58 -9.54 -1.18
CA ALA A 401 14.37 -9.71 -0.36
C ALA A 401 14.13 -11.18 0.00
N PRO A 402 14.99 -11.79 0.86
CA PRO A 402 14.93 -13.22 1.17
C PRO A 402 13.60 -13.68 1.78
N TRP A 403 12.83 -12.75 2.36
CA TRP A 403 11.53 -12.98 2.96
C TRP A 403 10.46 -13.43 1.93
N LEU A 404 10.70 -13.27 0.63
CA LEU A 404 9.78 -13.71 -0.43
C LEU A 404 9.62 -15.24 -0.53
N THR A 405 10.34 -16.00 0.25
CA THR A 405 10.01 -17.42 0.50
C THR A 405 8.85 -17.59 1.47
N TRP A 406 8.47 -16.54 2.22
CA TRP A 406 7.47 -16.59 3.30
C TRP A 406 7.77 -17.64 4.37
N ASN A 407 9.03 -18.05 4.48
CA ASN A 407 9.48 -19.20 5.28
C ASN A 407 8.68 -20.49 4.98
N ALA A 408 8.14 -20.62 3.76
CA ALA A 408 7.33 -21.74 3.34
C ALA A 408 8.19 -22.84 2.68
N THR A 409 7.74 -24.07 2.81
CA THR A 409 8.31 -25.24 2.15
C THR A 409 7.18 -26.04 1.49
N PRO A 410 6.55 -25.52 0.42
CA PRO A 410 5.43 -26.21 -0.21
C PRO A 410 5.89 -27.49 -0.91
N GLY A 411 4.96 -28.42 -1.05
CA GLY A 411 5.16 -29.59 -1.92
C GLY A 411 4.92 -29.24 -3.39
N LEU A 412 5.62 -29.93 -4.30
CA LEU A 412 5.40 -29.81 -5.73
C LEU A 412 3.92 -30.01 -6.11
N PRO A 413 3.39 -29.30 -7.10
CA PRO A 413 4.09 -28.45 -8.09
C PRO A 413 4.30 -27.00 -7.63
N GLU A 414 3.87 -26.62 -6.42
CA GLU A 414 4.14 -25.30 -5.88
C GLU A 414 5.62 -25.15 -5.52
N GLN A 415 6.17 -23.96 -5.74
CA GLN A 415 7.58 -23.64 -5.45
C GLN A 415 7.67 -22.26 -4.81
N VAL A 416 8.71 -22.04 -4.02
CA VAL A 416 9.09 -20.73 -3.49
C VAL A 416 10.55 -20.43 -3.82
N PRO A 417 10.87 -19.18 -4.15
CA PRO A 417 9.94 -18.04 -4.32
C PRO A 417 8.99 -18.27 -5.51
N LYS A 418 7.79 -17.70 -5.42
CA LYS A 418 6.84 -17.70 -6.54
C LYS A 418 7.28 -16.74 -7.64
N LEU A 419 6.93 -17.08 -8.88
CA LEU A 419 7.06 -16.18 -10.01
C LEU A 419 6.16 -14.94 -9.82
N GLY A 420 4.99 -15.10 -9.20
CA GLY A 420 4.16 -14.00 -8.75
C GLY A 420 2.69 -14.34 -8.51
N TRP A 421 1.97 -13.35 -8.08
CA TRP A 421 0.52 -13.25 -7.99
C TRP A 421 0.13 -11.78 -8.13
N MET A 422 -1.11 -11.48 -8.49
CA MET A 422 -1.56 -10.13 -8.78
C MET A 422 -0.65 -9.45 -9.84
N THR A 423 -0.32 -10.18 -10.91
CA THR A 423 0.65 -9.74 -11.93
C THR A 423 -0.06 -9.02 -13.06
N GLU A 424 -0.56 -7.80 -12.77
CA GLU A 424 -1.35 -7.00 -13.70
C GLU A 424 -0.48 -6.01 -14.51
N SER A 425 0.75 -5.75 -14.06
CA SER A 425 1.73 -4.94 -14.79
C SER A 425 2.90 -5.79 -15.24
N VAL A 426 3.01 -5.97 -16.56
CA VAL A 426 4.09 -6.68 -17.25
C VAL A 426 4.57 -5.77 -18.35
N GLU A 427 5.86 -5.36 -18.36
CA GLU A 427 6.33 -4.33 -19.28
C GLU A 427 7.71 -4.67 -19.84
N ILE A 428 7.80 -4.90 -21.17
CA ILE A 428 9.06 -5.00 -21.90
C ILE A 428 9.58 -3.57 -22.13
N ASP A 429 10.87 -3.35 -21.88
CA ASP A 429 11.51 -2.04 -22.14
C ASP A 429 11.39 -1.69 -23.63
N PRO A 430 10.80 -0.53 -24.00
CA PRO A 430 10.61 -0.15 -25.40
C PRO A 430 11.90 0.01 -26.19
N PHE A 431 13.06 -0.02 -25.55
CA PHE A 431 14.38 0.13 -26.17
C PHE A 431 15.27 -1.10 -26.01
N ASP A 432 14.83 -2.16 -25.30
CA ASP A 432 15.64 -3.34 -25.00
C ASP A 432 14.76 -4.57 -24.81
N SER A 433 14.67 -5.43 -25.85
CA SER A 433 13.91 -6.68 -25.83
C SER A 433 14.33 -7.66 -24.72
N ASN A 434 15.54 -7.51 -24.19
CA ASN A 434 16.04 -8.34 -23.11
C ASN A 434 15.58 -7.91 -21.72
N ARG A 435 15.07 -6.66 -21.60
CA ARG A 435 14.65 -6.11 -20.33
C ARG A 435 13.15 -6.19 -20.15
N LEU A 436 12.73 -6.92 -19.12
CA LEU A 436 11.36 -6.97 -18.63
C LEU A 436 11.33 -6.49 -17.17
N LEU A 437 10.29 -5.75 -16.79
CA LEU A 437 9.90 -5.53 -15.40
C LEU A 437 8.44 -5.95 -15.23
N TYR A 438 8.12 -6.54 -14.08
CA TYR A 438 6.73 -6.79 -13.72
C TYR A 438 6.48 -6.60 -12.23
N GLY A 439 5.29 -6.09 -11.91
CA GLY A 439 4.81 -5.89 -10.54
C GLY A 439 4.03 -7.11 -10.05
N THR A 440 4.12 -7.35 -8.75
CA THR A 440 3.37 -8.42 -8.07
C THR A 440 2.67 -7.87 -6.84
N GLY A 441 1.94 -8.71 -6.12
CA GLY A 441 1.37 -8.39 -4.81
C GLY A 441 2.39 -8.18 -3.70
N ALA A 442 3.69 -8.30 -3.98
CA ALA A 442 4.74 -8.17 -2.96
C ALA A 442 5.96 -7.37 -3.39
N THR A 443 6.30 -7.31 -4.68
CA THR A 443 7.56 -6.72 -5.13
C THR A 443 7.55 -6.42 -6.63
N ILE A 444 8.65 -5.87 -7.13
CA ILE A 444 8.96 -5.79 -8.56
C ILE A 444 10.05 -6.80 -8.87
N TYR A 445 9.77 -7.66 -9.82
CA TYR A 445 10.75 -8.51 -10.46
C TYR A 445 11.20 -7.96 -11.80
N GLY A 446 12.35 -8.38 -12.28
CA GLY A 446 12.85 -8.03 -13.60
C GLY A 446 13.92 -8.97 -14.13
N THR A 447 14.11 -8.93 -15.44
CA THR A 447 15.18 -9.66 -16.13
C THR A 447 15.90 -8.76 -17.14
N ARG A 448 17.09 -9.22 -17.60
CA ARG A 448 17.86 -8.59 -18.68
C ARG A 448 18.33 -9.59 -19.74
N ASN A 449 17.74 -10.78 -19.75
CA ASN A 449 17.97 -11.81 -20.78
C ASN A 449 16.67 -12.46 -21.24
N LEU A 450 15.59 -11.67 -21.33
CA LEU A 450 14.26 -12.18 -21.69
C LEU A 450 14.26 -12.96 -22.99
N THR A 451 15.07 -12.56 -23.98
CA THR A 451 15.09 -13.20 -25.31
C THR A 451 15.72 -14.58 -25.33
N ASP A 452 16.40 -15.01 -24.26
CA ASP A 452 16.86 -16.39 -24.09
C ASP A 452 15.68 -17.36 -24.06
N TRP A 453 14.49 -16.91 -23.64
CA TRP A 453 13.25 -17.65 -23.74
C TRP A 453 12.97 -18.18 -25.16
N ASP A 454 13.20 -17.32 -26.18
CA ASP A 454 12.88 -17.62 -27.58
C ASP A 454 13.78 -18.73 -28.17
N THR A 455 14.93 -18.99 -27.55
CA THR A 455 15.90 -20.01 -27.95
C THR A 455 15.90 -21.24 -27.03
N GLY A 456 14.98 -21.29 -26.05
CA GLY A 456 14.90 -22.36 -25.05
C GLY A 456 15.91 -22.25 -23.91
N GLY A 457 16.55 -21.09 -23.76
CA GLY A 457 17.43 -20.78 -22.64
C GLY A 457 16.66 -20.41 -21.36
N THR A 458 17.37 -20.34 -20.24
CA THR A 458 16.81 -19.95 -18.93
C THR A 458 16.77 -18.44 -18.79
N VAL A 459 15.61 -17.90 -18.40
CA VAL A 459 15.45 -16.48 -18.08
C VAL A 459 15.82 -16.25 -16.63
N HIS A 460 16.80 -15.37 -16.37
CA HIS A 460 17.23 -15.03 -15.03
C HIS A 460 16.42 -13.85 -14.50
N ILE A 461 15.54 -14.11 -13.54
CA ILE A 461 14.66 -13.11 -12.90
C ILE A 461 15.26 -12.74 -11.55
N ALA A 462 15.23 -11.45 -11.20
CA ALA A 462 15.70 -10.98 -9.91
C ALA A 462 14.73 -9.95 -9.31
N VAL A 463 14.74 -9.82 -7.98
CA VAL A 463 14.09 -8.70 -7.29
C VAL A 463 14.73 -7.39 -7.74
N THR A 464 13.89 -6.40 -8.08
CA THR A 464 14.33 -5.08 -8.54
C THR A 464 13.63 -3.93 -7.84
N ALA A 465 13.06 -4.19 -6.65
CA ALA A 465 12.24 -3.23 -5.90
C ALA A 465 13.03 -2.34 -4.93
N ARG A 466 14.34 -2.45 -4.85
CA ARG A 466 15.14 -1.72 -3.87
C ARG A 466 14.85 -0.22 -3.86
N GLY A 467 14.47 0.33 -2.68
CA GLY A 467 14.04 1.71 -2.48
C GLY A 467 12.55 1.96 -2.73
N LEU A 468 11.80 0.96 -3.21
CA LEU A 468 10.35 0.96 -3.20
C LEU A 468 9.89 0.22 -1.95
N GLU A 469 9.14 0.93 -1.11
CA GLU A 469 8.54 0.40 0.11
C GLU A 469 7.04 0.59 0.01
N GLU A 470 6.31 -0.49 0.17
CA GLU A 470 4.85 -0.47 0.04
C GLU A 470 4.26 -1.41 1.08
N VAL A 471 4.22 -0.98 2.34
CA VAL A 471 3.52 -1.68 3.42
C VAL A 471 2.78 -0.69 4.31
N SER A 472 1.62 -1.12 4.83
CA SER A 472 0.93 -0.46 5.92
C SER A 472 1.50 -0.95 7.26
N VAL A 473 2.14 -0.06 7.98
CA VAL A 473 2.78 -0.36 9.28
C VAL A 473 1.79 -0.14 10.41
N LEU A 474 1.61 -1.15 11.27
CA LEU A 474 0.61 -1.14 12.34
C LEU A 474 1.21 -0.83 13.71
N ASP A 475 2.42 -1.34 13.98
CA ASP A 475 3.11 -1.08 15.25
C ASP A 475 4.64 -1.13 15.10
N LEU A 476 5.34 -0.44 16.00
CA LEU A 476 6.80 -0.34 16.02
C LEU A 476 7.30 -0.38 17.45
N ILE A 477 8.31 -1.21 17.71
CA ILE A 477 9.05 -1.20 18.98
C ILE A 477 10.56 -1.04 18.74
N SER A 478 11.22 -0.29 19.63
CA SER A 478 12.67 -0.12 19.64
C SER A 478 13.20 -0.48 21.05
N PRO A 479 13.56 -1.76 21.29
CA PRO A 479 14.04 -2.20 22.59
C PRO A 479 15.40 -1.57 22.95
N PRO A 480 15.74 -1.41 24.25
CA PRO A 480 17.01 -0.82 24.66
C PRO A 480 18.24 -1.71 24.38
N ALA A 481 18.03 -2.97 24.02
CA ALA A 481 19.08 -3.92 23.60
C ALA A 481 18.58 -4.82 22.47
N GLY A 482 19.50 -5.45 21.75
CA GLY A 482 19.18 -6.30 20.59
C GLY A 482 19.00 -5.51 19.29
N ALA A 483 18.07 -5.88 18.47
CA ALA A 483 17.73 -5.15 17.24
C ALA A 483 17.29 -3.71 17.54
N HIS A 484 17.64 -2.78 16.66
CA HIS A 484 17.23 -1.37 16.81
C HIS A 484 15.73 -1.17 16.63
N LEU A 485 15.11 -2.02 15.82
CA LEU A 485 13.70 -1.87 15.47
C LEU A 485 13.10 -3.24 15.17
N LEU A 486 11.87 -3.45 15.64
CA LEU A 486 10.98 -4.50 15.17
C LEU A 486 9.68 -3.85 14.68
N SER A 487 9.11 -4.42 13.63
CA SER A 487 7.92 -3.86 12.98
C SER A 487 6.79 -4.87 12.87
N ALA A 488 5.57 -4.40 13.09
CA ALA A 488 4.33 -5.09 12.77
C ALA A 488 3.73 -4.45 11.52
N VAL A 489 3.51 -5.24 10.49
CA VAL A 489 2.99 -4.74 9.21
C VAL A 489 1.86 -5.63 8.70
N ARG A 490 1.04 -5.06 7.81
CA ARG A 490 0.01 -5.82 7.08
C ARG A 490 0.65 -6.70 6.03
N ASP A 491 -0.06 -7.74 5.67
CA ASP A 491 0.16 -8.67 4.55
C ASP A 491 1.43 -9.52 4.65
N VAL A 492 2.54 -8.97 5.13
CA VAL A 492 3.82 -9.67 5.28
C VAL A 492 4.26 -9.85 6.75
N GLY A 493 3.37 -9.62 7.71
CA GLY A 493 3.55 -9.91 9.14
C GLY A 493 4.48 -8.96 9.86
N GLY A 494 5.76 -8.94 9.56
CA GLY A 494 6.72 -8.03 10.19
C GLY A 494 8.14 -8.53 10.22
N PHE A 495 9.04 -7.67 10.72
CA PHE A 495 10.47 -7.87 10.57
C PHE A 495 11.27 -7.48 11.81
N VAL A 496 12.42 -8.14 11.97
CA VAL A 496 13.51 -7.72 12.85
C VAL A 496 14.54 -6.96 11.99
N HIS A 497 14.77 -5.69 12.32
CA HIS A 497 15.68 -4.81 11.57
C HIS A 497 16.99 -4.61 12.33
N THR A 498 18.07 -5.21 11.84
CA THR A 498 19.43 -5.05 12.37
C THR A 498 20.28 -4.11 11.53
N ASP A 499 20.04 -4.04 10.23
CA ASP A 499 20.59 -3.04 9.28
C ASP A 499 19.44 -2.47 8.46
N PHE A 500 19.21 -1.15 8.53
CA PHE A 500 18.11 -0.48 7.85
C PHE A 500 18.28 -0.35 6.33
N ARG A 501 19.44 -0.74 5.79
CA ARG A 501 19.76 -0.70 4.36
C ARG A 501 19.54 -2.04 3.67
N LEU A 502 19.13 -3.05 4.41
CA LEU A 502 18.83 -4.41 3.94
C LEU A 502 17.43 -4.81 4.38
N ALA A 503 16.80 -5.70 3.62
CA ALA A 503 15.55 -6.29 4.04
C ALA A 503 15.72 -7.02 5.39
N GLY A 504 14.86 -6.71 6.34
CA GLY A 504 14.88 -7.32 7.67
C GLY A 504 14.57 -8.82 7.64
N LYS A 505 14.89 -9.53 8.72
CA LYS A 505 14.44 -10.91 8.90
C LYS A 505 12.94 -10.92 9.18
N MET A 506 12.16 -11.50 8.26
CA MET A 506 10.72 -11.71 8.46
C MET A 506 10.48 -12.64 9.65
N TYR A 507 9.40 -12.39 10.41
CA TYR A 507 8.97 -13.29 11.46
C TYR A 507 8.59 -14.66 10.87
N ASP A 508 9.07 -15.69 11.53
CA ASP A 508 8.70 -17.08 11.23
C ASP A 508 7.75 -17.63 12.33
N THR A 509 7.71 -18.83 12.59
CA THR A 509 6.91 -19.65 13.52
C THR A 509 6.32 -18.91 14.76
N PRO A 510 5.06 -18.45 14.75
CA PRO A 510 4.07 -18.60 13.68
C PRO A 510 4.24 -17.59 12.55
N THR A 511 3.89 -17.98 11.33
CA THR A 511 3.71 -17.02 10.24
C THR A 511 2.34 -16.37 10.39
N ILE A 512 2.31 -15.09 10.72
CA ILE A 512 1.09 -14.27 10.85
C ILE A 512 1.16 -13.20 9.79
N SER A 513 0.23 -13.19 8.85
CA SER A 513 0.23 -12.25 7.72
C SER A 513 0.01 -10.79 8.14
N ASN A 514 -0.80 -10.56 9.17
CA ASN A 514 -1.07 -9.23 9.72
C ASN A 514 -0.73 -9.23 11.22
N THR A 515 0.47 -8.78 11.57
CA THR A 515 0.80 -8.52 12.98
C THR A 515 0.16 -7.19 13.38
N THR A 516 -0.63 -7.20 14.45
CA THR A 516 -1.41 -6.03 14.89
C THR A 516 -0.81 -5.29 16.06
N SER A 517 -0.01 -5.97 16.89
CA SER A 517 0.59 -5.40 18.08
C SER A 517 1.91 -6.08 18.42
N LEU A 518 2.85 -5.29 18.93
CA LEU A 518 4.16 -5.70 19.41
C LEU A 518 4.37 -5.11 20.82
N ASP A 519 4.98 -5.89 21.71
CA ASP A 519 5.49 -5.36 22.97
C ASP A 519 6.76 -6.10 23.41
N TYR A 520 7.57 -5.48 24.27
CA TYR A 520 8.78 -6.05 24.84
C TYR A 520 8.90 -5.76 26.34
N ALA A 521 9.55 -6.65 27.06
CA ALA A 521 9.81 -6.48 28.47
C ALA A 521 10.97 -5.50 28.70
N GLU A 522 10.71 -4.34 29.33
CA GLU A 522 11.71 -3.26 29.48
C GLU A 522 12.95 -3.71 30.27
N LEU A 523 12.77 -4.50 31.33
CA LEU A 523 13.85 -5.01 32.19
C LEU A 523 14.51 -6.28 31.64
N ARG A 524 13.88 -6.89 30.62
CA ARG A 524 14.38 -8.09 29.90
C ARG A 524 14.10 -7.99 28.40
N PRO A 525 14.77 -7.10 27.67
CA PRO A 525 14.44 -6.76 26.29
C PRO A 525 14.51 -7.91 25.28
N SER A 526 15.06 -9.05 25.65
CA SER A 526 15.02 -10.27 24.85
C SER A 526 13.64 -10.93 24.82
N VAL A 527 12.74 -10.62 25.75
CA VAL A 527 11.37 -11.11 25.75
C VAL A 527 10.50 -10.15 24.98
N ILE A 528 9.96 -10.63 23.88
CA ILE A 528 9.11 -9.87 22.94
C ILE A 528 7.86 -10.70 22.66
N VAL A 529 6.73 -10.04 22.53
CA VAL A 529 5.46 -10.66 22.16
C VAL A 529 4.88 -9.96 20.95
N ARG A 530 4.17 -10.71 20.13
CA ARG A 530 3.42 -10.18 18.98
C ARG A 530 2.08 -10.87 18.84
N SER A 531 1.05 -10.12 18.48
CA SER A 531 -0.25 -10.66 18.14
C SER A 531 -0.65 -10.29 16.71
N GLY A 532 -1.55 -11.06 16.11
CA GLY A 532 -2.00 -10.77 14.74
C GLY A 532 -3.19 -11.60 14.29
N ASN A 533 -3.66 -11.38 13.07
CA ASN A 533 -4.97 -11.79 12.58
C ASN A 533 -5.00 -13.16 11.87
N SER A 534 -4.15 -14.10 12.26
CA SER A 534 -4.23 -15.49 11.79
C SER A 534 -3.78 -16.44 12.89
N SER A 535 -4.44 -17.58 12.99
CA SER A 535 -4.10 -18.61 13.97
C SER A 535 -2.77 -19.30 13.62
N PRO A 536 -1.90 -19.53 14.63
CA PRO A 536 -2.00 -19.09 16.01
C PRO A 536 -1.79 -17.56 16.11
N TYR A 537 -2.67 -16.87 16.83
CA TYR A 537 -2.77 -15.40 16.87
C TYR A 537 -1.68 -14.71 17.70
N LEU A 538 -0.86 -15.46 18.43
CA LEU A 538 0.17 -14.93 19.33
C LEU A 538 1.49 -15.67 19.16
N GLY A 539 2.59 -14.91 19.13
CA GLY A 539 3.96 -15.43 19.17
C GLY A 539 4.78 -14.78 20.27
N VAL A 540 5.62 -15.58 20.91
CA VAL A 540 6.54 -15.14 21.98
C VAL A 540 7.97 -15.42 21.53
N SER A 541 8.87 -14.47 21.75
CA SER A 541 10.32 -14.60 21.60
C SER A 541 11.00 -14.36 22.94
N THR A 542 12.06 -15.09 23.23
CA THR A 542 12.91 -14.90 24.43
C THR A 542 14.35 -14.51 24.08
N ASP A 543 14.64 -14.34 22.80
CA ASP A 543 15.96 -14.07 22.24
C ASP A 543 16.02 -12.79 21.39
N GLY A 544 15.12 -11.84 21.64
CA GLY A 544 15.10 -10.53 20.94
C GLY A 544 14.51 -10.58 19.54
N GLY A 545 13.64 -11.55 19.25
CA GLY A 545 12.98 -11.72 17.97
C GLY A 545 13.77 -12.60 16.98
N ALA A 546 14.89 -13.18 17.40
CA ALA A 546 15.68 -14.08 16.53
C ALA A 546 14.91 -15.36 16.22
N THR A 547 14.22 -15.93 17.23
CA THR A 547 13.29 -17.06 17.08
C THR A 547 11.97 -16.77 17.79
N TRP A 548 10.92 -17.44 17.36
CA TRP A 548 9.57 -17.26 17.87
C TRP A 548 8.93 -18.61 18.18
N THR A 549 8.09 -18.63 19.20
CA THR A 549 7.27 -19.79 19.54
C THR A 549 5.81 -19.33 19.59
N PRO A 550 4.89 -20.05 18.94
CA PRO A 550 3.47 -19.77 19.09
C PRO A 550 3.04 -20.01 20.53
N ALA A 551 2.11 -19.21 21.05
CA ALA A 551 1.46 -19.52 22.32
C ALA A 551 0.82 -20.92 22.24
N ALA A 552 1.00 -21.73 23.27
CA ALA A 552 0.53 -23.12 23.29
C ALA A 552 -1.00 -23.22 23.22
N THR A 553 -1.69 -22.24 23.79
CA THR A 553 -3.15 -22.11 23.75
C THR A 553 -3.57 -20.67 23.45
N GLN A 554 -4.84 -20.46 23.22
CA GLN A 554 -5.44 -19.14 23.06
C GLN A 554 -6.79 -19.09 23.78
N PRO A 555 -7.29 -17.90 24.20
CA PRO A 555 -8.65 -17.78 24.71
C PRO A 555 -9.67 -18.31 23.71
N ALA A 556 -10.71 -18.98 24.19
CA ALA A 556 -11.83 -19.39 23.36
C ALA A 556 -12.42 -18.16 22.63
N GLU A 557 -12.99 -18.37 21.44
CA GLU A 557 -13.62 -17.33 20.61
C GLU A 557 -12.65 -16.27 20.04
N THR A 558 -11.32 -16.40 20.22
CA THR A 558 -10.35 -15.51 19.58
C THR A 558 -10.51 -15.56 18.05
N SER A 559 -10.77 -14.40 17.46
CA SER A 559 -10.95 -14.23 16.01
C SER A 559 -9.93 -13.28 15.38
N GLU A 560 -9.27 -12.42 16.18
CA GLU A 560 -8.29 -11.44 15.73
C GLU A 560 -7.20 -11.23 16.79
N GLY A 561 -6.04 -10.72 16.37
CA GLY A 561 -4.90 -10.50 17.25
C GLY A 561 -5.09 -9.44 18.33
N GLY A 562 -5.82 -8.38 18.06
CA GLY A 562 -6.04 -7.29 19.00
C GLY A 562 -4.73 -6.65 19.48
N THR A 563 -4.63 -6.35 20.79
CA THR A 563 -3.44 -5.77 21.43
C THR A 563 -2.87 -6.67 22.53
N VAL A 564 -1.54 -6.71 22.65
CA VAL A 564 -0.83 -7.53 23.65
C VAL A 564 0.18 -6.68 24.41
N ALA A 565 0.34 -6.96 25.71
CA ALA A 565 1.32 -6.34 26.57
C ALA A 565 2.09 -7.41 27.36
N VAL A 566 3.40 -7.20 27.56
CA VAL A 566 4.26 -8.05 28.39
C VAL A 566 4.78 -7.24 29.57
N SER A 567 4.78 -7.85 30.78
CA SER A 567 5.29 -7.19 32.02
C SER A 567 6.74 -6.76 31.86
N ALA A 568 7.15 -5.75 32.63
CA ALA A 568 8.50 -5.22 32.59
C ALA A 568 9.60 -6.29 32.74
N ASP A 569 9.38 -7.33 33.55
CA ASP A 569 10.30 -8.47 33.78
C ASP A 569 10.14 -9.64 32.78
N GLY A 570 9.11 -9.57 31.89
CA GLY A 570 8.82 -10.62 30.90
C GLY A 570 8.10 -11.85 31.45
N ALA A 571 7.60 -11.82 32.68
CA ALA A 571 6.99 -12.97 33.33
C ALA A 571 5.48 -13.11 33.09
N ARG A 572 4.80 -12.05 32.67
CA ARG A 572 3.34 -12.00 32.51
C ARG A 572 2.97 -11.42 31.18
N LEU A 573 1.87 -11.91 30.63
CA LEU A 573 1.24 -11.39 29.41
C LEU A 573 -0.18 -10.93 29.74
N VAL A 574 -0.60 -9.83 29.14
CA VAL A 574 -2.00 -9.42 29.06
C VAL A 574 -2.35 -9.28 27.59
N TRP A 575 -3.41 -9.95 27.17
CA TRP A 575 -3.83 -9.98 25.78
C TRP A 575 -5.31 -9.63 25.67
N SER A 576 -5.62 -8.66 24.79
CA SER A 576 -6.97 -8.27 24.43
C SER A 576 -7.22 -8.67 22.98
N PRO A 577 -7.55 -9.93 22.70
CA PRO A 577 -7.83 -10.40 21.34
C PRO A 577 -9.19 -9.90 20.85
N GLY A 578 -9.39 -9.90 19.53
CA GLY A 578 -10.73 -9.74 18.97
C GLY A 578 -11.58 -10.98 19.22
N GLY A 579 -12.87 -10.78 19.44
CA GLY A 579 -13.85 -11.86 19.68
C GLY A 579 -13.90 -12.41 21.09
N ALA A 580 -12.91 -12.14 21.95
CA ALA A 580 -12.88 -12.64 23.32
C ALA A 580 -12.64 -11.52 24.36
N ALA A 581 -12.82 -11.83 25.64
CA ALA A 581 -12.48 -10.93 26.73
C ALA A 581 -10.97 -10.70 26.82
N VAL A 582 -10.54 -9.71 27.59
CA VAL A 582 -9.13 -9.54 27.96
C VAL A 582 -8.71 -10.72 28.86
N HIS A 583 -7.54 -11.27 28.60
CA HIS A 583 -6.97 -12.39 29.35
C HIS A 583 -5.56 -12.08 29.81
N HIS A 584 -5.13 -12.74 30.90
CA HIS A 584 -3.75 -12.72 31.35
C HIS A 584 -3.18 -14.14 31.42
N SER A 585 -1.85 -14.24 31.34
CA SER A 585 -1.07 -15.46 31.43
C SER A 585 0.16 -15.21 32.29
N THR A 586 0.55 -16.20 33.13
CA THR A 586 1.76 -16.18 33.95
C THR A 586 2.77 -17.26 33.57
N ASP A 587 2.51 -17.96 32.46
CA ASP A 587 3.30 -19.12 32.00
C ASP A 587 3.68 -18.97 30.49
N GLY A 588 3.81 -17.72 30.04
CA GLY A 588 4.26 -17.44 28.66
C GLY A 588 3.22 -17.75 27.58
N GLY A 589 1.93 -17.78 27.92
CA GLY A 589 0.85 -18.08 26.99
C GLY A 589 0.50 -19.56 26.89
N ALA A 590 0.98 -20.39 27.84
CA ALA A 590 0.59 -21.79 27.91
C ALA A 590 -0.86 -21.93 28.41
N THR A 591 -1.26 -21.10 29.36
CA THR A 591 -2.65 -21.00 29.84
C THR A 591 -3.12 -19.56 29.95
N TRP A 592 -4.44 -19.36 29.83
CA TRP A 592 -5.07 -18.04 29.85
C TRP A 592 -6.24 -18.00 30.81
N THR A 593 -6.29 -16.92 31.62
CA THR A 593 -7.38 -16.65 32.53
C THR A 593 -8.01 -15.30 32.18
N ALA A 594 -9.32 -15.21 32.14
CA ALA A 594 -10.00 -13.95 31.87
C ALA A 594 -9.69 -12.91 32.96
N SER A 595 -9.33 -11.71 32.54
CA SER A 595 -9.06 -10.58 33.45
C SER A 595 -10.39 -9.94 33.87
N ALA A 596 -10.55 -9.74 35.18
CA ALA A 596 -11.76 -9.14 35.74
C ALA A 596 -11.77 -7.61 35.56
N GLY A 597 -12.95 -6.99 35.45
CA GLY A 597 -13.15 -5.55 35.56
C GLY A 597 -12.72 -4.71 34.36
N VAL A 598 -12.40 -5.32 33.23
CA VAL A 598 -12.04 -4.64 31.98
C VAL A 598 -12.91 -5.14 30.83
N PRO A 599 -13.42 -4.27 29.95
CA PRO A 599 -14.25 -4.69 28.81
C PRO A 599 -13.41 -5.39 27.72
N ALA A 600 -14.06 -6.26 26.95
CA ALA A 600 -13.47 -6.84 25.73
C ALA A 600 -13.09 -5.73 24.72
N GLY A 601 -12.02 -5.97 23.96
CA GLY A 601 -11.54 -5.02 22.95
C GLY A 601 -10.82 -3.79 23.53
N ALA A 602 -10.54 -3.76 24.84
CA ALA A 602 -9.73 -2.70 25.44
C ALA A 602 -8.30 -2.73 24.87
N THR A 603 -7.72 -1.58 24.56
CA THR A 603 -6.29 -1.46 24.28
C THR A 603 -5.52 -1.69 25.57
N VAL A 604 -4.49 -2.53 25.55
CA VAL A 604 -3.69 -2.87 26.74
C VAL A 604 -2.24 -2.45 26.59
N GLU A 605 -1.59 -2.09 27.71
CA GLU A 605 -0.18 -1.67 27.78
C GLU A 605 0.39 -2.05 29.17
N SER A 606 1.69 -2.32 29.27
CA SER A 606 2.37 -2.61 30.54
C SER A 606 3.10 -1.38 31.08
N ASP A 607 3.22 -1.28 32.41
CA ASP A 607 4.19 -0.38 33.03
C ASP A 607 5.62 -0.87 32.75
N ARG A 608 6.52 0.08 32.48
CA ARG A 608 7.90 -0.25 32.10
C ARG A 608 8.86 -0.48 33.27
N VAL A 609 8.37 -0.33 34.51
CA VAL A 609 9.16 -0.46 35.74
C VAL A 609 8.56 -1.53 36.64
N ASN A 610 7.25 -1.45 36.90
CA ASN A 610 6.57 -2.35 37.84
C ASN A 610 5.90 -3.52 37.09
N PRO A 611 6.40 -4.78 37.25
CA PRO A 611 5.86 -5.92 36.49
C PRO A 611 4.46 -6.36 36.93
N GLN A 612 3.91 -5.82 38.02
CA GLN A 612 2.55 -6.09 38.44
C GLN A 612 1.53 -5.09 37.86
N ARG A 613 2.02 -4.01 37.25
CA ARG A 613 1.15 -2.93 36.80
C ARG A 613 0.91 -3.03 35.29
N PHE A 614 -0.38 -3.02 34.92
CA PHE A 614 -0.85 -2.94 33.56
C PHE A 614 -1.93 -1.86 33.44
N TYR A 615 -2.12 -1.38 32.21
CA TYR A 615 -3.10 -0.36 31.88
C TYR A 615 -3.99 -0.86 30.76
N ALA A 616 -5.23 -0.40 30.75
CA ALA A 616 -6.15 -0.64 29.66
C ALA A 616 -7.01 0.60 29.38
N TYR A 617 -7.51 0.68 28.16
CA TYR A 617 -8.39 1.77 27.76
C TYR A 617 -9.52 1.26 26.87
N ALA A 618 -10.74 1.71 27.12
CA ALA A 618 -11.91 1.45 26.29
C ALA A 618 -12.96 2.54 26.46
N GLY A 619 -13.48 3.07 25.34
CA GLY A 619 -14.66 3.93 25.28
C GLY A 619 -14.63 5.18 26.19
N GLY A 620 -13.48 5.81 26.37
CA GLY A 620 -13.32 7.01 27.22
C GLY A 620 -12.92 6.70 28.66
N VAL A 621 -12.83 5.43 29.04
CA VAL A 621 -12.48 5.00 30.41
C VAL A 621 -11.07 4.40 30.42
N PHE A 622 -10.25 4.85 31.35
CA PHE A 622 -8.92 4.32 31.61
C PHE A 622 -8.98 3.35 32.81
N TYR A 623 -8.29 2.24 32.70
CA TYR A 623 -8.25 1.18 33.72
C TYR A 623 -6.80 0.91 34.14
N ALA A 624 -6.61 0.53 35.36
CA ALA A 624 -5.32 0.10 35.90
C ALA A 624 -5.44 -1.23 36.65
N SER A 625 -4.42 -2.07 36.50
CA SER A 625 -4.18 -3.30 37.23
C SER A 625 -2.93 -3.14 38.10
N THR A 626 -2.92 -3.74 39.28
CA THR A 626 -1.77 -3.82 40.19
C THR A 626 -1.46 -5.24 40.64
N ASP A 627 -2.10 -6.23 40.02
CA ASP A 627 -2.00 -7.67 40.32
C ASP A 627 -1.52 -8.51 39.15
N GLY A 628 -0.83 -7.87 38.20
CA GLY A 628 -0.27 -8.55 37.04
C GLY A 628 -1.26 -8.83 35.93
N GLY A 629 -2.33 -8.03 35.84
CA GLY A 629 -3.37 -8.13 34.83
C GLY A 629 -4.52 -9.07 35.18
N ALA A 630 -4.53 -9.64 36.41
CA ALA A 630 -5.63 -10.53 36.82
C ALA A 630 -6.94 -9.76 37.01
N SER A 631 -6.86 -8.53 37.50
CA SER A 631 -8.01 -7.64 37.61
C SER A 631 -7.65 -6.20 37.25
N PHE A 632 -8.62 -5.47 36.74
CA PHE A 632 -8.53 -4.06 36.40
C PHE A 632 -9.63 -3.28 37.13
N ALA A 633 -9.30 -2.08 37.57
CA ALA A 633 -10.27 -1.12 38.08
C ALA A 633 -10.30 0.11 37.20
N ALA A 634 -11.49 0.62 36.92
CA ALA A 634 -11.64 1.92 36.29
C ALA A 634 -11.01 3.00 37.18
N THR A 635 -10.21 3.88 36.61
CA THR A 635 -9.58 4.99 37.32
C THR A 635 -10.52 6.20 37.38
N GLY A 636 -10.13 7.23 38.14
CA GLY A 636 -10.85 8.51 38.20
C GLY A 636 -10.61 9.43 36.99
N ALA A 637 -9.86 8.98 36.00
CA ALA A 637 -9.53 9.78 34.80
C ALA A 637 -10.78 10.21 34.04
N ALA A 638 -10.84 11.49 33.71
CA ALA A 638 -11.95 12.08 32.95
C ALA A 638 -11.43 12.93 31.79
N GLY A 639 -12.31 13.21 30.80
CA GLY A 639 -11.98 14.05 29.66
C GLY A 639 -11.09 13.39 28.61
N LEU A 640 -10.98 12.06 28.61
CA LEU A 640 -10.35 11.29 27.55
C LEU A 640 -11.33 11.07 26.38
N PRO A 641 -10.85 10.96 25.14
CA PRO A 641 -11.73 10.77 23.99
C PRO A 641 -12.45 9.44 24.06
N SER A 642 -13.74 9.39 23.78
CA SER A 642 -14.52 8.15 23.68
C SER A 642 -14.57 7.56 22.27
N GLN A 643 -14.11 8.30 21.28
CA GLN A 643 -14.10 7.95 19.85
C GLN A 643 -12.73 8.25 19.24
N GLY A 644 -12.54 7.79 18.00
CA GLY A 644 -11.30 7.96 17.26
C GLY A 644 -10.20 6.96 17.64
N ASN A 645 -9.06 7.09 16.98
CA ASN A 645 -7.90 6.27 17.29
C ASN A 645 -7.22 6.72 18.57
N VAL A 646 -6.82 5.76 19.39
CA VAL A 646 -6.12 6.02 20.64
C VAL A 646 -4.83 5.23 20.68
N ARG A 647 -3.77 5.89 21.13
CA ARG A 647 -2.48 5.29 21.46
C ARG A 647 -2.02 5.83 22.80
N PHE A 648 -1.71 4.95 23.73
CA PHE A 648 -1.08 5.36 24.98
C PHE A 648 0.11 4.46 25.27
N LYS A 649 1.09 4.99 25.98
CA LYS A 649 2.32 4.28 26.34
C LYS A 649 2.81 4.70 27.73
N ALA A 650 3.27 3.71 28.49
CA ALA A 650 3.98 3.97 29.74
C ALA A 650 5.43 4.38 29.47
N LEU A 651 5.93 5.35 30.21
CA LEU A 651 7.26 5.90 30.03
C LEU A 651 8.33 4.94 30.58
N PRO A 652 9.38 4.61 29.80
CA PRO A 652 10.51 3.83 30.33
C PRO A 652 11.21 4.52 31.51
N GLY A 653 11.50 3.75 32.55
CA GLY A 653 12.27 4.19 33.73
C GLY A 653 11.50 5.01 34.77
N VAL A 654 10.20 5.24 34.60
CA VAL A 654 9.36 5.96 35.58
C VAL A 654 8.04 5.23 35.75
N GLU A 655 7.85 4.59 36.92
CA GLU A 655 6.60 3.91 37.22
C GLU A 655 5.41 4.89 37.26
N GLY A 656 4.30 4.53 36.64
CA GLY A 656 3.06 5.29 36.65
C GLY A 656 3.06 6.55 35.76
N ASP A 657 4.12 6.82 34.99
CA ASP A 657 4.15 7.91 34.01
C ASP A 657 3.57 7.40 32.68
N VAL A 658 2.40 7.91 32.31
CA VAL A 658 1.64 7.45 31.15
C VAL A 658 1.29 8.61 30.22
N TRP A 659 1.60 8.45 28.96
CA TRP A 659 1.24 9.37 27.90
C TRP A 659 0.12 8.81 27.03
N PHE A 660 -0.84 9.65 26.69
CA PHE A 660 -2.04 9.27 25.95
C PHE A 660 -2.27 10.24 24.80
N ALA A 661 -2.36 9.73 23.58
CA ALA A 661 -2.62 10.46 22.34
C ALA A 661 -3.85 9.88 21.66
N GLY A 662 -4.70 10.71 21.08
CA GLY A 662 -5.82 10.22 20.29
C GLY A 662 -7.06 11.09 20.34
N GLY A 663 -8.12 10.52 19.78
CA GLY A 663 -9.40 11.19 19.57
C GLY A 663 -9.71 11.44 18.11
N ASP A 664 -10.72 12.22 17.86
CA ASP A 664 -11.07 12.73 16.55
C ASP A 664 -11.76 14.11 16.63
N GLU A 665 -11.79 14.82 15.50
CA GLU A 665 -12.44 16.14 15.43
C GLU A 665 -13.96 16.02 15.59
N ALA A 666 -14.57 14.96 15.07
CA ALA A 666 -16.01 14.75 15.12
C ALA A 666 -16.49 14.47 16.54
N GLY A 667 -15.70 13.76 17.35
CA GLY A 667 -15.94 13.54 18.78
C GLY A 667 -15.67 14.75 19.67
N GLY A 668 -15.07 15.81 19.12
CA GLY A 668 -14.77 17.07 19.82
C GLY A 668 -13.67 16.96 20.89
N VAL A 669 -13.04 15.80 21.02
CA VAL A 669 -11.96 15.54 21.99
C VAL A 669 -10.80 14.90 21.27
N TYR A 670 -9.76 15.70 20.98
CA TYR A 670 -8.56 15.27 20.31
C TYR A 670 -7.34 15.94 20.92
N GLY A 671 -6.24 15.22 21.14
CA GLY A 671 -5.06 15.85 21.74
C GLY A 671 -4.04 14.88 22.31
N LEU A 672 -3.26 15.42 23.23
CA LEU A 672 -2.22 14.72 24.00
C LEU A 672 -2.41 14.96 25.49
N TRP A 673 -2.36 13.90 26.26
CA TRP A 673 -2.51 13.94 27.74
C TRP A 673 -1.33 13.26 28.40
N HIS A 674 -1.07 13.65 29.64
CA HIS A 674 -0.01 13.11 30.49
C HIS A 674 -0.54 12.82 31.89
N SER A 675 -0.25 11.64 32.40
CA SER A 675 -0.50 11.19 33.78
C SER A 675 0.80 10.85 34.45
N THR A 676 0.95 11.22 35.72
CA THR A 676 2.08 10.85 36.59
C THR A 676 1.65 10.06 37.80
N ASP A 677 0.41 9.59 37.85
CA ASP A 677 -0.21 8.89 38.96
C ASP A 677 -0.77 7.51 38.55
N GLY A 678 -0.23 6.92 37.50
CA GLY A 678 -0.65 5.60 37.02
C GLY A 678 -2.00 5.60 36.32
N GLY A 679 -2.38 6.71 35.68
CA GLY A 679 -3.63 6.84 34.97
C GLY A 679 -4.81 7.24 35.88
N GLY A 680 -4.55 7.60 37.14
CA GLY A 680 -5.58 8.10 38.05
C GLY A 680 -6.19 9.42 37.59
N SER A 681 -5.35 10.27 37.01
CA SER A 681 -5.75 11.52 36.35
C SER A 681 -4.88 11.80 35.13
N PHE A 682 -5.41 12.59 34.18
CA PHE A 682 -4.69 13.02 33.00
C PHE A 682 -4.79 14.52 32.80
N ALA A 683 -3.65 15.17 32.59
CA ALA A 683 -3.58 16.57 32.20
C ALA A 683 -3.46 16.70 30.68
N ARG A 684 -4.42 17.35 30.02
CA ARG A 684 -4.33 17.65 28.59
C ARG A 684 -3.30 18.75 28.34
N LEU A 685 -2.43 18.56 27.35
CA LEU A 685 -1.49 19.58 26.91
C LEU A 685 -2.21 20.58 25.99
N SER A 686 -2.47 21.79 26.51
CA SER A 686 -3.21 22.83 25.77
C SER A 686 -2.50 23.36 24.52
N THR A 687 -1.19 23.11 24.40
CA THR A 687 -0.38 23.50 23.24
C THR A 687 -0.43 22.51 22.08
N VAL A 688 -1.03 21.32 22.29
CA VAL A 688 -1.18 20.26 21.32
C VAL A 688 -2.67 20.15 20.96
N GLU A 689 -3.00 20.52 19.74
CA GLU A 689 -4.40 20.54 19.24
C GLU A 689 -4.87 19.12 18.95
N GLU A 690 -4.02 18.35 18.25
CA GLU A 690 -4.24 16.95 17.86
C GLU A 690 -2.96 16.15 18.05
N ALA A 691 -3.07 14.90 18.47
CA ALA A 691 -1.96 13.95 18.47
C ALA A 691 -2.49 12.54 18.20
N ASP A 692 -1.89 11.84 17.23
CA ASP A 692 -2.30 10.48 16.87
C ASP A 692 -1.50 9.43 17.62
N THR A 693 -0.24 9.75 17.90
CA THR A 693 0.73 8.81 18.46
C THR A 693 1.66 9.51 19.42
N ILE A 694 2.25 8.72 20.31
CA ILE A 694 3.32 9.12 21.21
C ILE A 694 4.38 8.02 21.28
N GLY A 695 5.66 8.41 21.31
CA GLY A 695 6.79 7.48 21.43
C GLY A 695 7.95 8.11 22.18
N PHE A 696 8.84 7.27 22.70
CA PHE A 696 9.93 7.66 23.57
C PHE A 696 11.28 7.27 22.95
N GLY A 697 12.29 8.10 23.15
CA GLY A 697 13.65 7.83 22.72
C GLY A 697 14.68 8.27 23.76
N LYS A 698 15.96 8.09 23.42
CA LYS A 698 17.08 8.46 24.30
C LYS A 698 16.92 9.88 24.81
N PRO A 699 17.11 10.12 26.12
CA PRO A 699 17.11 11.47 26.69
C PRO A 699 18.09 12.42 25.98
N ALA A 700 17.71 13.68 25.87
CA ALA A 700 18.60 14.73 25.36
C ALA A 700 19.86 14.84 26.25
N PRO A 701 21.01 15.30 25.70
CA PRO A 701 22.23 15.48 26.49
C PRO A 701 21.96 16.29 27.76
N ARG A 702 22.41 15.76 28.91
CA ARG A 702 22.22 16.33 30.27
C ARG A 702 20.77 16.34 30.77
N ARG A 703 19.83 15.67 30.06
CA ARG A 703 18.46 15.42 30.53
C ARG A 703 18.33 13.98 31.04
N ARG A 704 17.34 13.72 31.89
CA ARG A 704 17.01 12.37 32.38
C ARG A 704 15.69 11.85 31.83
N TYR A 705 14.78 12.79 31.52
CA TYR A 705 13.48 12.43 30.94
C TYR A 705 13.66 12.04 29.46
N PRO A 706 13.07 10.94 29.01
CA PRO A 706 13.12 10.53 27.62
C PRO A 706 12.67 11.61 26.65
N THR A 707 13.28 11.65 25.48
CA THR A 707 12.81 12.49 24.39
C THR A 707 11.46 11.96 23.89
N LEU A 708 10.49 12.83 23.73
CA LEU A 708 9.15 12.51 23.22
C LEU A 708 9.08 12.77 21.72
N PHE A 709 8.33 11.91 21.01
CA PHE A 709 7.99 12.09 19.62
C PHE A 709 6.50 11.91 19.40
N SER A 710 5.88 12.71 18.53
CA SER A 710 4.47 12.62 18.22
C SER A 710 4.19 13.03 16.78
N SER A 711 3.28 12.32 16.10
CA SER A 711 2.57 12.82 14.94
C SER A 711 1.41 13.66 15.43
N ALA A 712 1.43 14.97 15.18
CA ALA A 712 0.56 15.91 15.87
C ALA A 712 0.26 17.17 15.05
N ARG A 713 -0.76 17.95 15.47
CA ARG A 713 -0.97 19.33 15.09
C ARG A 713 -0.64 20.23 16.27
N ILE A 714 0.32 21.13 16.08
CA ILE A 714 0.77 22.06 17.13
C ILE A 714 0.85 23.46 16.52
N ARG A 715 0.14 24.42 17.13
CA ARG A 715 0.04 25.80 16.64
C ARG A 715 -0.45 25.89 15.20
N GLY A 716 -1.44 25.07 14.85
CA GLY A 716 -2.03 24.97 13.53
C GLY A 716 -1.15 24.27 12.48
N VAL A 717 0.01 23.73 12.84
CA VAL A 717 0.92 23.03 11.92
C VAL A 717 0.88 21.52 12.18
N ARG A 718 0.50 20.75 11.18
CA ARG A 718 0.57 19.30 11.20
C ARG A 718 1.99 18.82 10.89
N GLY A 719 2.50 17.82 11.61
CA GLY A 719 3.84 17.29 11.37
C GLY A 719 4.31 16.29 12.41
N ILE A 720 5.59 15.94 12.31
CA ILE A 720 6.28 15.12 13.29
C ILE A 720 7.01 16.05 14.25
N PHE A 721 6.74 15.90 15.52
CA PHE A 721 7.27 16.78 16.57
C PHE A 721 8.12 16.02 17.56
N ARG A 722 9.12 16.72 18.11
CA ARG A 722 9.99 16.27 19.20
C ARG A 722 9.91 17.23 20.38
N SER A 723 9.90 16.67 21.59
CA SER A 723 10.07 17.41 22.84
C SER A 723 11.20 16.80 23.69
N ASP A 724 12.08 17.65 24.19
CA ASP A 724 13.21 17.27 25.05
C ASP A 724 12.99 17.73 26.51
N ASP A 725 11.79 18.17 26.86
CA ASP A 725 11.46 18.80 28.15
C ASP A 725 10.09 18.36 28.73
N ALA A 726 9.76 17.07 28.52
CA ALA A 726 8.53 16.46 29.01
C ALA A 726 7.26 17.16 28.48
N GLY A 727 7.23 17.47 27.18
CA GLY A 727 6.06 18.05 26.51
C GLY A 727 5.83 19.55 26.73
N ARG A 728 6.71 20.24 27.46
CA ARG A 728 6.58 21.70 27.69
C ARG A 728 6.80 22.53 26.45
N SER A 729 7.72 22.09 25.59
CA SER A 729 7.95 22.66 24.28
C SER A 729 8.11 21.59 23.20
N TRP A 730 7.72 21.92 21.99
CA TRP A 730 7.75 21.02 20.84
C TRP A 730 8.42 21.67 19.65
N VAL A 731 9.21 20.91 18.92
CA VAL A 731 9.89 21.33 17.72
C VAL A 731 9.48 20.41 16.59
N ARG A 732 9.00 20.96 15.48
CA ARG A 732 8.76 20.20 14.25
C ARG A 732 10.08 19.71 13.68
N ILE A 733 10.20 18.43 13.35
CA ILE A 733 11.44 17.81 12.88
C ILE A 733 11.38 17.36 11.42
N ASN A 734 10.20 17.27 10.81
CA ASN A 734 10.04 17.08 9.39
C ASN A 734 9.77 18.42 8.68
N ASP A 735 10.09 18.48 7.38
CA ASP A 735 9.75 19.59 6.50
C ASP A 735 8.57 19.22 5.58
N ASP A 736 8.17 20.15 4.70
CA ASP A 736 7.02 19.96 3.79
C ASP A 736 7.32 19.00 2.63
N ARG A 737 8.55 18.57 2.46
CA ARG A 737 8.93 17.52 1.50
C ARG A 737 8.85 16.11 2.10
N HIS A 738 8.79 16.00 3.42
CA HIS A 738 8.85 14.75 4.18
C HIS A 738 7.65 14.66 5.13
N GLN A 739 6.44 14.53 4.57
CA GLN A 739 5.19 14.47 5.31
C GLN A 739 4.61 13.05 5.40
N TYR A 740 4.81 12.20 4.38
CA TYR A 740 4.49 10.77 4.36
C TYR A 740 3.01 10.43 4.50
N ALA A 741 2.12 11.30 4.03
CA ALA A 741 0.67 11.12 4.08
C ALA A 741 0.18 10.82 5.50
N TRP A 742 -0.36 9.62 5.75
CA TRP A 742 -0.89 9.24 7.05
C TRP A 742 0.18 8.58 7.93
N THR A 743 0.42 9.14 9.11
CA THR A 743 1.48 8.72 10.07
C THR A 743 0.92 8.43 11.47
N GLY A 744 -0.36 8.03 11.55
CA GLY A 744 -1.09 7.89 12.82
C GLY A 744 -1.05 6.51 13.48
N ALA A 745 -0.37 5.49 12.90
CA ALA A 745 -0.39 4.15 13.48
C ALA A 745 0.54 4.02 14.69
N ALA A 746 1.81 4.32 14.51
CA ALA A 746 2.82 4.21 15.56
C ALA A 746 4.00 5.16 15.31
N ILE A 747 4.62 5.58 16.38
CA ILE A 747 5.88 6.31 16.41
C ILE A 747 6.71 5.83 17.60
N THR A 748 8.01 5.66 17.44
CA THR A 748 8.91 5.37 18.56
C THR A 748 10.28 6.00 18.33
N GLY A 749 10.95 6.42 19.39
CA GLY A 749 12.34 6.88 19.34
C GLY A 749 13.31 5.73 19.60
N ASP A 750 14.55 5.85 19.17
CA ASP A 750 15.61 4.92 19.52
C ASP A 750 16.13 5.22 20.94
N PRO A 751 16.05 4.29 21.90
CA PRO A 751 16.53 4.50 23.28
C PRO A 751 18.07 4.57 23.37
N ARG A 752 18.81 4.23 22.31
CA ARG A 752 20.29 4.22 22.24
C ARG A 752 20.85 5.37 21.46
N VAL A 753 20.06 5.95 20.50
CA VAL A 753 20.50 7.03 19.61
C VAL A 753 19.64 8.27 19.81
N TYR A 754 20.22 9.29 20.42
CA TYR A 754 19.48 10.53 20.68
C TYR A 754 18.94 11.18 19.39
N GLY A 755 17.67 11.51 19.45
CA GLY A 755 16.98 12.20 18.36
C GLY A 755 16.53 11.30 17.22
N ARG A 756 16.98 10.04 17.12
CA ARG A 756 16.45 9.09 16.12
C ARG A 756 15.02 8.73 16.42
N VAL A 757 14.19 8.77 15.37
CA VAL A 757 12.76 8.45 15.42
C VAL A 757 12.38 7.51 14.27
N TYR A 758 11.47 6.59 14.54
CA TYR A 758 10.86 5.67 13.59
C TYR A 758 9.37 5.97 13.48
N ILE A 759 8.86 6.02 12.27
CA ILE A 759 7.47 6.40 11.97
C ILE A 759 6.82 5.30 11.15
N ALA A 760 5.67 4.84 11.60
CA ALA A 760 4.77 4.00 10.84
C ALA A 760 4.00 4.84 9.82
N THR A 761 3.99 4.40 8.57
CA THR A 761 3.17 5.03 7.51
C THR A 761 2.14 4.03 6.99
N ASN A 762 1.12 4.56 6.31
CA ASN A 762 0.14 3.71 5.62
C ASN A 762 0.49 3.63 4.13
N GLY A 763 1.42 2.72 3.78
CA GLY A 763 1.81 2.43 2.40
C GLY A 763 3.23 2.89 2.01
N ARG A 764 3.85 3.79 2.79
CA ARG A 764 5.22 4.26 2.50
C ARG A 764 6.28 3.53 3.35
N GLY A 765 5.90 2.39 3.95
CA GLY A 765 6.76 1.58 4.81
C GLY A 765 7.15 2.28 6.11
N ILE A 766 8.29 1.91 6.64
CA ILE A 766 8.84 2.51 7.86
C ILE A 766 9.82 3.60 7.47
N VAL A 767 9.59 4.80 7.98
CA VAL A 767 10.50 5.93 7.79
C VAL A 767 11.24 6.22 9.08
N TYR A 768 12.55 6.48 9.01
CA TYR A 768 13.31 6.94 10.16
C TYR A 768 14.03 8.26 9.89
N GLY A 769 14.15 9.07 10.94
CA GLY A 769 14.83 10.35 10.92
C GLY A 769 15.98 10.38 11.89
N ASP A 770 17.16 10.86 11.42
CA ASP A 770 18.32 11.16 12.25
C ASP A 770 18.57 12.68 12.27
N PRO A 771 18.85 13.30 13.42
CA PRO A 771 19.30 14.68 13.46
C PRO A 771 20.66 14.81 12.77
N ARG A 772 20.86 15.92 12.02
CA ARG A 772 22.14 16.27 11.39
C ARG A 772 23.16 16.79 12.36
#